data_e8397c5140aba5e6f190a43a69628dcd
#
_entry.id   e8397c5140aba5e6f190a43a69628dcd
#
_cell.length_a   1.000
_cell.length_b   1.000
_cell.length_c   1.000
_cell.angle_alpha   90.00
_cell.angle_beta   90.00
_cell.angle_gamma   90.00
#
_symmetry.space_group_name_H-M   'P 1'
#
loop_
_entity.id
_entity.type
_entity.pdbx_description
1 polymer ?
#
loop_
_entity_poly.entity_id
_entity_poly.type
_entity_poly.pdbx_seq_one_letter_code
_entity_poly.pdbx_strand_id
1 'polypeptide(L)'
;MLLKENQKLVKNRIVETIWNLECISPPIPEDLTSVPGYGNPKAKFTRTPIPDYMNIEQGQRADDGSIRYTPLQQQFIKEEVKKIFHTGQWMYIRGVLTWINPWMYLGLNYWKPALETSDGFLEYRDRQRKILHFCWNVFQHHKELGVIYLKGRQEGLSTWGHLIMFWLAIRAEKQNIGLSSSDQKLADENFDELISKPVMSLPLWLIPTHRMLKNELLLVEPPERQSKTKKTTSISKALGGSIRLRALTKRGWDGKRLNGLFADEGGKWVQVQITKWWAKQVRALMVNGRKRGFAFFPTTTEEGDQGGEEFRRFYEQANLDTRQNGKYPTTTNKLIALFLPAYMGLPGWTDAYGNDIVEYPDDEQWEWMQKHGHDERIGSRDKLSRDRQQLLEAGLDDLYAEEMRQNPFTPSDAFNSLNEHCPFDISILQSLKRTADIKSVQDMVRTGYFYWMDPKEKTVVGWKEDNKGTVQRTWEPPAAYINRMQIKRGVKCPVNGKLGCLGVDPYLKASTKGKGSKMAITGKLYYNKAYEDENRKVRATTGNNLPNYFPTPAVFLTFTHRSADPNMDMEQLLMAAVYYSMPIVIENNASISVENFFSARGYGGFLLREAEILNEASPTQVQWETVGIYTGIEGQGNDVVRKGATYFNDFLRGDSIFLGEHTYNIV
;
A
#
# COMPACT_ATOMS: atom_id res chain seq x y z
N MET A 1 -2.22 -1.19 36.29
CA MET A 1 -2.69 -1.54 34.93
C MET A 1 -1.49 -1.44 34.00
N LEU A 2 -1.09 -2.55 33.40
CA LEU A 2 -0.03 -2.57 32.38
C LEU A 2 -0.62 -2.13 31.05
N LEU A 3 0.06 -1.24 30.35
CA LEU A 3 -0.25 -0.82 28.97
C LEU A 3 0.82 -1.39 28.04
N LYS A 4 0.45 -1.67 26.78
CA LYS A 4 1.40 -2.00 25.72
C LYS A 4 2.15 -0.74 25.28
N GLU A 5 3.33 -0.89 24.66
CA GLU A 5 4.18 0.22 24.23
C GLU A 5 3.46 1.22 23.31
N ASN A 6 2.57 0.73 22.43
CA ASN A 6 1.78 1.54 21.51
C ASN A 6 0.45 2.05 22.10
N GLN A 7 0.27 1.97 23.42
CA GLN A 7 -0.95 2.36 24.12
C GLN A 7 -0.70 3.52 25.10
N LYS A 8 -1.67 4.41 25.21
CA LYS A 8 -1.71 5.48 26.22
C LYS A 8 -3.10 5.58 26.86
N LEU A 9 -3.15 6.06 28.12
CA LEU A 9 -4.40 6.32 28.81
C LEU A 9 -4.82 7.78 28.59
N VAL A 10 -6.04 7.98 28.09
CA VAL A 10 -6.62 9.31 27.84
C VAL A 10 -8.07 9.33 28.36
N LYS A 11 -8.38 10.15 29.37
CA LYS A 11 -9.75 10.32 29.90
C LYS A 11 -10.47 8.99 30.17
N ASN A 12 -9.85 8.10 30.94
CA ASN A 12 -10.37 6.76 31.27
C ASN A 12 -10.64 5.85 30.04
N ARG A 13 -9.84 6.01 28.95
CA ARG A 13 -9.88 5.17 27.76
C ARG A 13 -8.47 4.77 27.35
N ILE A 14 -8.31 3.59 26.83
CA ILE A 14 -7.06 3.18 26.17
C ILE A 14 -7.10 3.69 24.72
N VAL A 15 -6.11 4.46 24.35
CA VAL A 15 -5.83 4.85 22.96
C VAL A 15 -4.65 4.04 22.48
N GLU A 16 -4.86 3.25 21.46
CA GLU A 16 -3.85 2.38 20.84
C GLU A 16 -3.53 2.88 19.45
N THR A 17 -2.25 3.16 19.18
CA THR A 17 -1.80 3.48 17.82
C THR A 17 -1.63 2.20 17.03
N ILE A 18 -2.46 2.02 16.00
CA ILE A 18 -2.42 0.90 15.09
C ILE A 18 -2.12 1.45 13.69
N TRP A 19 -0.96 1.09 13.15
CA TRP A 19 -0.45 1.66 11.91
C TRP A 19 -0.36 3.20 12.01
N ASN A 20 -1.20 3.93 11.31
CA ASN A 20 -1.22 5.38 11.25
C ASN A 20 -2.48 6.00 11.88
N LEU A 21 -3.22 5.24 12.69
CA LEU A 21 -4.48 5.66 13.31
C LEU A 21 -4.48 5.44 14.81
N GLU A 22 -4.87 6.45 15.56
CA GLU A 22 -5.20 6.32 16.99
C GLU A 22 -6.59 5.70 17.15
N CYS A 23 -6.63 4.48 17.68
CA CYS A 23 -7.84 3.73 17.94
C CYS A 23 -8.25 3.85 19.40
N ILE A 24 -9.47 4.29 19.64
CA ILE A 24 -9.98 4.62 20.98
C ILE A 24 -10.89 3.50 21.47
N SER A 25 -10.60 2.95 22.66
CA SER A 25 -11.48 2.00 23.34
C SER A 25 -12.70 2.70 23.97
N PRO A 26 -13.76 1.96 24.38
CA PRO A 26 -14.75 2.49 25.31
C PRO A 26 -14.11 2.87 26.66
N PRO A 27 -14.82 3.56 27.56
CA PRO A 27 -14.32 3.79 28.91
C PRO A 27 -13.94 2.49 29.61
N ILE A 28 -12.85 2.53 30.36
CA ILE A 28 -12.41 1.44 31.22
C ILE A 28 -13.46 1.26 32.34
N PRO A 29 -13.82 0.01 32.71
CA PRO A 29 -14.71 -0.25 33.84
C PRO A 29 -14.20 0.39 35.12
N GLU A 30 -15.11 0.95 35.92
CA GLU A 30 -14.77 1.55 37.22
C GLU A 30 -14.27 0.50 38.21
N ASP A 31 -14.91 -0.68 38.23
CA ASP A 31 -14.47 -1.82 39.02
C ASP A 31 -13.63 -2.80 38.12
N LEU A 32 -12.34 -2.69 38.24
CA LEU A 32 -11.40 -3.58 37.52
C LEU A 32 -11.38 -4.99 38.11
N THR A 33 -11.82 -5.18 39.35
CA THR A 33 -11.81 -6.51 40.02
C THR A 33 -12.86 -7.44 39.41
N SER A 34 -13.92 -6.88 38.84
CA SER A 34 -14.96 -7.62 38.13
C SER A 34 -14.58 -8.04 36.71
N VAL A 35 -13.46 -7.54 36.18
CA VAL A 35 -13.00 -7.84 34.83
C VAL A 35 -12.37 -9.25 34.78
N PRO A 36 -12.81 -10.13 33.88
CA PRO A 36 -12.26 -11.48 33.77
C PRO A 36 -10.72 -11.48 33.65
N GLY A 37 -10.07 -12.34 34.42
CA GLY A 37 -8.62 -12.46 34.45
C GLY A 37 -7.89 -11.43 35.34
N TYR A 38 -8.62 -10.59 36.09
CA TYR A 38 -8.02 -9.65 37.04
C TYR A 38 -7.08 -10.36 38.04
N GLY A 39 -5.91 -9.79 38.27
CA GLY A 39 -4.92 -10.30 39.20
C GLY A 39 -4.18 -11.57 38.72
N ASN A 40 -4.52 -12.13 37.57
CA ASN A 40 -3.85 -13.30 37.01
C ASN A 40 -2.90 -12.90 35.86
N PRO A 41 -1.55 -12.92 36.08
CA PRO A 41 -0.60 -12.60 35.02
C PRO A 41 -0.56 -13.65 33.88
N LYS A 42 -1.13 -14.83 34.11
CA LYS A 42 -1.26 -15.91 33.13
C LYS A 42 -2.68 -16.06 32.58
N ALA A 43 -3.52 -15.04 32.73
CA ALA A 43 -4.87 -15.06 32.17
C ALA A 43 -4.82 -15.16 30.63
N LYS A 44 -5.66 -16.04 30.09
CA LYS A 44 -5.89 -16.22 28.65
C LYS A 44 -7.30 -15.77 28.29
N PHE A 45 -7.57 -15.58 27.00
CA PHE A 45 -8.94 -15.46 26.55
C PHE A 45 -9.72 -16.72 26.92
N THR A 46 -10.88 -16.54 27.55
CA THR A 46 -11.83 -17.61 27.84
C THR A 46 -13.20 -17.23 27.29
N ARG A 47 -13.82 -18.17 26.60
CA ARG A 47 -15.18 -17.98 26.09
C ARG A 47 -16.18 -17.82 27.21
N THR A 48 -17.19 -17.01 27.00
CA THR A 48 -18.32 -16.93 27.93
C THR A 48 -19.08 -18.25 27.90
N PRO A 49 -19.17 -18.98 29.02
CA PRO A 49 -19.95 -20.22 29.04
C PRO A 49 -21.42 -19.90 28.86
N ILE A 50 -22.12 -20.73 28.07
CA ILE A 50 -23.58 -20.69 28.02
C ILE A 50 -24.07 -21.47 29.23
N PRO A 51 -24.77 -20.83 30.20
CA PRO A 51 -25.25 -21.55 31.39
C PRO A 51 -26.27 -22.66 31.07
N ASP A 52 -26.30 -23.72 31.88
CA ASP A 52 -27.22 -24.83 31.70
C ASP A 52 -28.70 -24.42 31.69
N TYR A 53 -29.06 -23.37 32.44
CA TYR A 53 -30.42 -22.84 32.44
C TYR A 53 -30.83 -22.21 31.08
N MET A 54 -29.91 -22.04 30.14
CA MET A 54 -30.21 -21.59 28.77
C MET A 54 -30.71 -22.74 27.87
N ASN A 55 -30.63 -23.97 28.31
CA ASN A 55 -31.24 -25.11 27.61
C ASN A 55 -32.76 -24.92 27.55
N ILE A 56 -33.35 -25.16 26.38
CA ILE A 56 -34.78 -24.96 26.14
C ILE A 56 -35.53 -26.24 26.53
N GLU A 57 -36.35 -26.13 27.55
CA GLU A 57 -37.23 -27.22 27.98
C GLU A 57 -38.45 -27.38 27.04
N GLN A 58 -39.04 -28.56 27.00
CA GLN A 58 -40.14 -28.91 26.08
C GLN A 58 -41.34 -27.95 26.22
N GLY A 59 -41.69 -27.52 27.44
CA GLY A 59 -42.81 -26.60 27.72
C GLY A 59 -42.57 -25.15 27.33
N GLN A 60 -41.35 -24.78 26.92
CA GLN A 60 -41.01 -23.43 26.49
C GLN A 60 -41.30 -23.17 25.01
N ARG A 61 -41.55 -24.17 24.19
CA ARG A 61 -41.95 -24.02 22.80
C ARG A 61 -43.46 -23.84 22.69
N ALA A 62 -43.86 -22.69 22.10
CA ALA A 62 -45.26 -22.45 21.76
C ALA A 62 -45.63 -23.17 20.45
N ASP A 63 -46.94 -23.29 20.18
CA ASP A 63 -47.49 -23.97 19.00
C ASP A 63 -47.03 -23.33 17.68
N ASP A 64 -46.73 -22.02 17.70
CA ASP A 64 -46.17 -21.23 16.57
C ASP A 64 -44.66 -21.44 16.39
N GLY A 65 -44.01 -22.31 17.19
CA GLY A 65 -42.59 -22.56 17.20
C GLY A 65 -41.74 -21.50 17.92
N SER A 66 -42.36 -20.44 18.45
CA SER A 66 -41.65 -19.41 19.24
C SER A 66 -41.21 -19.97 20.60
N ILE A 67 -40.11 -19.40 21.14
CA ILE A 67 -39.59 -19.80 22.46
C ILE A 67 -39.98 -18.79 23.50
N ARG A 68 -40.56 -19.25 24.60
CA ARG A 68 -40.89 -18.44 25.79
C ARG A 68 -39.74 -18.55 26.80
N TYR A 69 -38.82 -17.57 26.72
CA TYR A 69 -37.68 -17.49 27.63
C TYR A 69 -38.13 -17.13 29.05
N THR A 70 -37.57 -17.78 30.06
CA THR A 70 -37.74 -17.44 31.46
C THR A 70 -37.12 -16.08 31.80
N PRO A 71 -37.47 -15.41 32.90
CA PRO A 71 -36.83 -14.12 33.27
C PRO A 71 -35.29 -14.21 33.36
N LEU A 72 -34.75 -15.29 33.91
CA LEU A 72 -33.31 -15.54 34.00
C LEU A 72 -32.63 -15.66 32.63
N GLN A 73 -33.26 -16.43 31.72
CA GLN A 73 -32.80 -16.54 30.32
C GLN A 73 -32.87 -15.19 29.60
N GLN A 74 -33.94 -14.43 29.81
CA GLN A 74 -34.08 -13.09 29.22
C GLN A 74 -32.99 -12.13 29.70
N GLN A 75 -32.63 -12.20 30.99
CA GLN A 75 -31.55 -11.39 31.55
C GLN A 75 -30.21 -11.73 30.90
N PHE A 76 -29.86 -13.02 30.82
CA PHE A 76 -28.66 -13.49 30.12
C PHE A 76 -28.62 -12.99 28.68
N ILE A 77 -29.70 -13.22 27.91
CA ILE A 77 -29.80 -12.77 26.52
C ILE A 77 -29.59 -11.26 26.41
N LYS A 78 -30.19 -10.45 27.29
CA LYS A 78 -30.03 -8.99 27.29
C LYS A 78 -28.58 -8.56 27.52
N GLU A 79 -27.88 -9.22 28.44
CA GLU A 79 -26.47 -8.93 28.72
C GLU A 79 -25.57 -9.33 27.54
N GLU A 80 -25.79 -10.50 26.95
CA GLU A 80 -25.02 -10.97 25.79
C GLU A 80 -25.28 -10.11 24.53
N VAL A 81 -26.52 -9.77 24.26
CA VAL A 81 -26.92 -8.85 23.17
C VAL A 81 -26.22 -7.49 23.33
N LYS A 82 -26.13 -6.97 24.57
CA LYS A 82 -25.40 -5.73 24.86
C LYS A 82 -23.91 -5.84 24.50
N LYS A 83 -23.26 -6.96 24.84
CA LYS A 83 -21.85 -7.20 24.49
C LYS A 83 -21.67 -7.38 22.98
N ILE A 84 -22.54 -8.14 22.34
CA ILE A 84 -22.47 -8.44 20.90
C ILE A 84 -22.68 -7.17 20.06
N PHE A 85 -23.57 -6.27 20.43
CA PHE A 85 -23.95 -5.15 19.55
C PHE A 85 -23.42 -3.79 20.00
N HIS A 86 -23.01 -3.62 21.26
CA HIS A 86 -22.69 -2.30 21.80
C HIS A 86 -21.35 -2.21 22.51
N THR A 87 -21.11 -3.02 23.53
CA THR A 87 -20.01 -2.77 24.46
C THR A 87 -18.75 -3.58 24.20
N GLY A 88 -18.88 -4.75 23.56
CA GLY A 88 -17.82 -5.74 23.63
C GLY A 88 -17.57 -6.18 25.08
N GLN A 89 -16.36 -6.62 25.37
CA GLN A 89 -15.96 -7.06 26.71
C GLN A 89 -14.52 -6.66 27.02
N TRP A 90 -14.32 -6.15 28.25
CA TRP A 90 -12.99 -6.01 28.82
C TRP A 90 -12.55 -7.31 29.47
N MET A 91 -11.28 -7.64 29.34
CA MET A 91 -10.66 -8.78 30.02
C MET A 91 -9.14 -8.59 30.17
N TYR A 92 -8.54 -9.30 31.09
CA TYR A 92 -7.08 -9.36 31.21
C TYR A 92 -6.54 -10.54 30.38
N ILE A 93 -5.53 -10.27 29.56
CA ILE A 93 -4.79 -11.27 28.80
C ILE A 93 -3.31 -11.05 29.08
N ARG A 94 -2.62 -12.06 29.64
CA ARG A 94 -1.22 -11.97 30.12
C ARG A 94 -0.99 -10.74 31.00
N GLY A 95 -1.94 -10.44 31.90
CA GLY A 95 -1.89 -9.29 32.80
C GLY A 95 -2.17 -7.92 32.15
N VAL A 96 -2.42 -7.85 30.85
CA VAL A 96 -2.76 -6.61 30.13
C VAL A 96 -4.27 -6.47 30.00
N LEU A 97 -4.80 -5.33 30.43
CA LEU A 97 -6.21 -5.00 30.23
C LEU A 97 -6.50 -4.80 28.75
N THR A 98 -7.33 -5.66 28.19
CA THR A 98 -7.58 -5.78 26.74
C THR A 98 -9.07 -5.65 26.45
N TRP A 99 -9.43 -4.79 25.50
CA TRP A 99 -10.79 -4.69 25.03
C TRP A 99 -11.04 -5.58 23.80
N ILE A 100 -12.05 -6.42 23.93
CA ILE A 100 -12.58 -7.26 22.86
C ILE A 100 -13.80 -6.55 22.29
N ASN A 101 -13.69 -6.01 21.07
CA ASN A 101 -14.78 -5.25 20.47
C ASN A 101 -15.97 -6.14 20.10
N PRO A 102 -17.16 -5.59 19.84
CA PRO A 102 -18.38 -6.37 19.57
C PRO A 102 -18.25 -7.40 18.45
N TRP A 103 -17.54 -7.10 17.37
CA TRP A 103 -17.32 -8.06 16.28
C TRP A 103 -16.49 -9.26 16.74
N MET A 104 -15.38 -8.96 17.43
CA MET A 104 -14.52 -10.00 17.95
C MET A 104 -15.20 -10.81 19.05
N TYR A 105 -16.01 -10.14 19.88
CA TYR A 105 -16.79 -10.84 20.90
C TYR A 105 -17.76 -11.87 20.31
N LEU A 106 -18.54 -11.48 19.30
CA LEU A 106 -19.40 -12.41 18.55
C LEU A 106 -18.61 -13.56 17.97
N GLY A 107 -17.47 -13.26 17.31
CA GLY A 107 -16.64 -14.27 16.64
C GLY A 107 -16.10 -15.32 17.58
N LEU A 108 -15.50 -14.87 18.68
CA LEU A 108 -14.82 -15.77 19.62
C LEU A 108 -15.78 -16.59 20.47
N ASN A 109 -17.01 -16.11 20.73
CA ASN A 109 -17.94 -16.80 21.62
C ASN A 109 -19.01 -17.63 20.87
N TYR A 110 -19.43 -17.20 19.68
CA TYR A 110 -20.64 -17.77 19.05
C TYR A 110 -20.45 -18.20 17.59
N TRP A 111 -19.41 -17.72 16.88
CA TRP A 111 -19.23 -17.99 15.46
C TRP A 111 -18.37 -19.22 15.24
N LYS A 112 -18.93 -20.23 14.55
CA LYS A 112 -18.26 -21.51 14.24
C LYS A 112 -18.13 -21.67 12.73
N PRO A 113 -17.08 -21.12 12.09
CA PRO A 113 -16.81 -21.41 10.69
C PRO A 113 -16.40 -22.89 10.53
N ALA A 114 -16.50 -23.41 9.31
CA ALA A 114 -15.96 -24.72 8.99
C ALA A 114 -14.43 -24.61 8.97
N LEU A 115 -13.80 -24.93 10.08
CA LEU A 115 -12.34 -24.99 10.23
C LEU A 115 -11.91 -26.47 10.27
N GLU A 116 -10.69 -26.72 9.83
CA GLU A 116 -10.07 -28.05 9.91
C GLU A 116 -9.77 -28.46 11.37
N THR A 117 -9.82 -27.53 12.31
CA THR A 117 -9.49 -27.72 13.73
C THR A 117 -10.71 -28.00 14.61
N SER A 118 -10.50 -28.73 15.67
CA SER A 118 -11.38 -29.63 16.41
C SER A 118 -12.73 -29.15 16.94
N ASP A 119 -12.94 -27.89 17.29
CA ASP A 119 -14.21 -27.43 17.90
C ASP A 119 -14.95 -26.33 17.11
N GLY A 120 -14.37 -25.90 16.01
CA GLY A 120 -14.96 -24.94 15.08
C GLY A 120 -15.04 -23.50 15.57
N PHE A 121 -14.58 -23.19 16.77
CA PHE A 121 -14.51 -21.82 17.27
C PHE A 121 -13.26 -21.09 16.82
N LEU A 122 -13.38 -19.77 16.62
CA LEU A 122 -12.22 -18.93 16.39
C LEU A 122 -11.36 -18.82 17.66
N GLU A 123 -10.06 -18.76 17.46
CA GLU A 123 -9.10 -18.50 18.54
C GLU A 123 -8.79 -17.01 18.67
N TYR A 124 -8.48 -16.59 19.91
CA TYR A 124 -8.00 -15.23 20.13
C TYR A 124 -6.59 -15.07 19.58
N ARG A 125 -6.39 -14.02 18.75
CA ARG A 125 -5.08 -13.56 18.26
C ARG A 125 -5.02 -12.05 18.35
N ASP A 126 -3.97 -11.52 18.98
CA ASP A 126 -3.84 -10.08 19.23
C ASP A 126 -3.72 -9.28 17.92
N ARG A 127 -3.10 -9.85 16.89
CA ARG A 127 -3.08 -9.25 15.56
C ARG A 127 -4.48 -9.03 14.99
N GLN A 128 -5.32 -10.06 15.02
CA GLN A 128 -6.71 -9.95 14.58
C GLN A 128 -7.50 -8.95 15.41
N ARG A 129 -7.25 -8.92 16.74
CA ARG A 129 -7.80 -7.89 17.63
C ARG A 129 -7.43 -6.48 17.18
N LYS A 130 -6.16 -6.22 16.85
CA LYS A 130 -5.70 -4.92 16.36
C LYS A 130 -6.41 -4.54 15.07
N ILE A 131 -6.50 -5.45 14.08
CA ILE A 131 -7.18 -5.21 12.81
C ILE A 131 -8.66 -4.89 13.04
N LEU A 132 -9.35 -5.70 13.85
CA LEU A 132 -10.77 -5.50 14.17
C LEU A 132 -10.99 -4.22 14.98
N HIS A 133 -10.06 -3.84 15.86
CA HIS A 133 -10.13 -2.59 16.61
C HIS A 133 -9.96 -1.38 15.68
N PHE A 134 -9.02 -1.43 14.74
CA PHE A 134 -8.86 -0.42 13.71
C PHE A 134 -10.13 -0.27 12.85
N CYS A 135 -10.64 -1.36 12.31
CA CYS A 135 -11.86 -1.38 11.50
C CYS A 135 -13.08 -0.87 12.28
N TRP A 136 -13.20 -1.24 13.56
CA TRP A 136 -14.26 -0.76 14.44
C TRP A 136 -14.18 0.76 14.65
N ASN A 137 -12.98 1.30 14.87
CA ASN A 137 -12.78 2.75 15.00
C ASN A 137 -13.15 3.49 13.72
N VAL A 138 -12.74 2.98 12.55
CA VAL A 138 -13.15 3.55 11.26
C VAL A 138 -14.67 3.50 11.08
N PHE A 139 -15.29 2.38 11.48
CA PHE A 139 -16.74 2.24 11.42
C PHE A 139 -17.48 3.25 12.29
N GLN A 140 -17.03 3.45 13.54
CA GLN A 140 -17.73 4.25 14.54
C GLN A 140 -17.38 5.75 14.48
N HIS A 141 -16.13 6.10 14.19
CA HIS A 141 -15.62 7.45 14.45
C HIS A 141 -15.16 8.20 13.20
N HIS A 142 -15.06 7.53 12.04
CA HIS A 142 -14.57 8.15 10.82
C HIS A 142 -15.64 8.32 9.75
N LYS A 143 -15.46 9.33 8.91
CA LYS A 143 -16.36 9.61 7.78
C LYS A 143 -16.10 8.71 6.58
N GLU A 144 -14.94 8.08 6.53
CA GLU A 144 -14.60 7.10 5.51
C GLU A 144 -15.54 5.91 5.55
N LEU A 145 -15.74 5.32 4.39
CA LEU A 145 -16.70 4.24 4.17
C LEU A 145 -16.15 2.87 4.57
N GLY A 146 -14.85 2.76 4.87
CA GLY A 146 -14.27 1.46 5.21
C GLY A 146 -12.76 1.44 5.22
N VAL A 147 -12.21 0.23 5.15
CA VAL A 147 -10.79 -0.06 5.28
C VAL A 147 -10.30 -0.92 4.11
N ILE A 148 -9.14 -0.58 3.56
CA ILE A 148 -8.33 -1.49 2.73
C ILE A 148 -7.25 -2.04 3.64
N TYR A 149 -7.20 -3.35 3.80
CA TYR A 149 -6.15 -4.02 4.55
C TYR A 149 -5.25 -4.81 3.61
N LEU A 150 -4.04 -4.34 3.46
CA LEU A 150 -2.98 -5.03 2.76
C LEU A 150 -2.37 -6.06 3.72
N LYS A 151 -2.59 -7.33 3.46
CA LYS A 151 -2.32 -8.43 4.39
C LYS A 151 -1.24 -9.40 3.90
N GLY A 152 -0.67 -10.16 4.82
CA GLY A 152 0.04 -11.40 4.52
C GLY A 152 -0.92 -12.56 4.22
N ARG A 153 -0.37 -13.68 3.76
CA ARG A 153 -1.15 -14.90 3.52
C ARG A 153 -1.67 -15.51 4.83
N GLN A 154 -2.80 -16.24 4.74
CA GLN A 154 -3.36 -17.10 5.78
C GLN A 154 -3.68 -16.41 7.12
N GLU A 155 -4.02 -15.14 7.11
CA GLU A 155 -4.37 -14.39 8.33
C GLU A 155 -5.82 -14.62 8.81
N GLY A 156 -6.62 -15.43 8.11
CA GLY A 156 -8.00 -15.77 8.48
C GLY A 156 -9.01 -14.62 8.28
N LEU A 157 -8.66 -13.59 7.51
CA LEU A 157 -9.49 -12.37 7.42
C LEU A 157 -10.72 -12.51 6.53
N SER A 158 -10.77 -13.50 5.64
CA SER A 158 -12.00 -13.83 4.93
C SER A 158 -13.10 -14.25 5.93
N THR A 159 -12.76 -15.06 6.94
CA THR A 159 -13.66 -15.46 8.02
C THR A 159 -14.16 -14.24 8.81
N TRP A 160 -13.26 -13.37 9.25
CA TRP A 160 -13.64 -12.15 9.98
C TRP A 160 -14.43 -11.17 9.13
N GLY A 161 -14.12 -11.07 7.84
CA GLY A 161 -14.88 -10.24 6.90
C GLY A 161 -16.33 -10.70 6.77
N HIS A 162 -16.56 -12.00 6.59
CA HIS A 162 -17.91 -12.58 6.54
C HIS A 162 -18.67 -12.38 7.86
N LEU A 163 -18.02 -12.57 9.00
CA LEU A 163 -18.60 -12.31 10.31
C LEU A 163 -19.00 -10.83 10.50
N ILE A 164 -18.14 -9.87 10.12
CA ILE A 164 -18.47 -8.43 10.17
C ILE A 164 -19.72 -8.17 9.32
N MET A 165 -19.78 -8.74 8.13
CA MET A 165 -20.92 -8.58 7.22
C MET A 165 -22.19 -9.19 7.80
N PHE A 166 -22.12 -10.36 8.43
CA PHE A 166 -23.25 -10.94 9.16
C PHE A 166 -23.69 -10.04 10.31
N TRP A 167 -22.76 -9.57 11.14
CA TRP A 167 -23.07 -8.65 12.23
C TRP A 167 -23.78 -7.37 11.73
N LEU A 168 -23.28 -6.78 10.62
CA LEU A 168 -23.91 -5.63 9.99
C LEU A 168 -25.33 -5.92 9.50
N ALA A 169 -25.60 -7.16 9.05
CA ALA A 169 -26.92 -7.57 8.57
C ALA A 169 -27.95 -7.68 9.70
N ILE A 170 -27.53 -8.16 10.87
CA ILE A 170 -28.45 -8.46 11.99
C ILE A 170 -28.57 -7.34 13.04
N ARG A 171 -27.73 -6.31 12.97
CA ARG A 171 -27.70 -5.23 13.97
C ARG A 171 -28.94 -4.33 13.98
N ALA A 172 -29.66 -4.29 12.88
CA ALA A 172 -30.87 -3.47 12.72
C ALA A 172 -31.73 -3.99 11.56
N GLU A 173 -32.95 -3.49 11.43
CA GLU A 173 -33.86 -3.85 10.36
C GLU A 173 -33.35 -3.33 8.98
N LYS A 174 -33.73 -4.05 7.93
CA LYS A 174 -33.54 -3.68 6.51
C LYS A 174 -32.09 -3.41 6.13
N GLN A 175 -31.15 -4.15 6.74
CA GLN A 175 -29.74 -4.09 6.38
C GLN A 175 -29.46 -4.97 5.17
N ASN A 176 -28.86 -4.39 4.13
CA ASN A 176 -28.47 -5.11 2.92
C ASN A 176 -26.95 -5.14 2.80
N ILE A 177 -26.40 -6.32 2.62
CA ILE A 177 -24.97 -6.58 2.57
C ILE A 177 -24.60 -7.17 1.21
N GLY A 178 -23.53 -6.66 0.61
CA GLY A 178 -22.95 -7.17 -0.62
C GLY A 178 -21.62 -7.88 -0.36
N LEU A 179 -21.44 -9.04 -0.94
CA LEU A 179 -20.17 -9.75 -1.00
C LEU A 179 -19.73 -9.84 -2.46
N SER A 180 -18.44 -9.57 -2.74
CA SER A 180 -17.86 -9.62 -4.08
C SER A 180 -16.54 -10.35 -4.05
N SER A 181 -16.35 -11.28 -5.00
CA SER A 181 -15.11 -12.00 -5.23
C SER A 181 -14.88 -12.18 -6.72
N SER A 182 -13.63 -12.31 -7.16
CA SER A 182 -13.26 -12.59 -8.54
C SER A 182 -13.53 -14.05 -8.94
N ASP A 183 -13.38 -14.97 -8.01
CA ASP A 183 -13.61 -16.40 -8.20
C ASP A 183 -14.99 -16.77 -7.64
N GLN A 184 -15.92 -17.09 -8.54
CA GLN A 184 -17.29 -17.42 -8.16
C GLN A 184 -17.38 -18.77 -7.42
N LYS A 185 -16.57 -19.76 -7.80
CA LYS A 185 -16.61 -21.09 -7.18
C LYS A 185 -16.12 -21.02 -5.73
N LEU A 186 -14.94 -20.43 -5.54
CA LEU A 186 -14.36 -20.20 -4.21
C LEU A 186 -15.29 -19.32 -3.34
N ALA A 187 -15.93 -18.33 -3.94
CA ALA A 187 -16.87 -17.46 -3.22
C ALA A 187 -18.14 -18.19 -2.78
N ASP A 188 -18.66 -19.12 -3.60
CA ASP A 188 -19.80 -19.97 -3.25
C ASP A 188 -19.43 -20.92 -2.09
N GLU A 189 -18.24 -21.52 -2.13
CA GLU A 189 -17.70 -22.37 -1.06
C GLU A 189 -17.52 -21.55 0.23
N ASN A 190 -16.88 -20.38 0.15
CA ASN A 190 -16.73 -19.48 1.28
C ASN A 190 -18.07 -19.01 1.86
N PHE A 191 -19.09 -18.77 1.02
CA PHE A 191 -20.42 -18.41 1.53
C PHE A 191 -21.04 -19.53 2.36
N ASP A 192 -20.91 -20.78 1.92
CA ASP A 192 -21.39 -21.92 2.69
C ASP A 192 -20.63 -22.10 4.00
N GLU A 193 -19.30 -22.09 3.95
CA GLU A 193 -18.44 -22.38 5.09
C GLU A 193 -18.37 -21.23 6.11
N LEU A 194 -18.44 -19.98 5.65
CA LEU A 194 -18.20 -18.80 6.47
C LEU A 194 -19.48 -18.01 6.81
N ILE A 195 -20.61 -18.33 6.18
CA ILE A 195 -21.94 -17.73 6.48
C ILE A 195 -22.94 -18.82 6.82
N SER A 196 -23.22 -19.77 5.90
CA SER A 196 -24.35 -20.69 6.06
C SER A 196 -24.17 -21.61 7.27
N LYS A 197 -23.05 -22.33 7.35
CA LYS A 197 -22.76 -23.23 8.47
C LYS A 197 -22.65 -22.51 9.82
N PRO A 198 -21.92 -21.36 9.93
CA PRO A 198 -21.89 -20.60 11.18
C PRO A 198 -23.26 -20.11 11.65
N VAL A 199 -24.10 -19.58 10.74
CA VAL A 199 -25.45 -19.12 11.11
C VAL A 199 -26.29 -20.24 11.68
N MET A 200 -26.20 -21.45 11.08
CA MET A 200 -26.92 -22.62 11.57
C MET A 200 -26.42 -23.15 12.92
N SER A 201 -25.18 -22.80 13.29
CA SER A 201 -24.56 -23.19 14.58
C SER A 201 -24.80 -22.22 15.72
N LEU A 202 -25.40 -21.05 15.45
CA LEU A 202 -25.67 -20.03 16.48
C LEU A 202 -26.67 -20.54 17.51
N PRO A 203 -26.61 -20.06 18.77
CA PRO A 203 -27.65 -20.33 19.76
C PRO A 203 -29.03 -19.86 19.27
N LEU A 204 -30.08 -20.58 19.62
CA LEU A 204 -31.46 -20.32 19.16
C LEU A 204 -31.92 -18.87 19.40
N TRP A 205 -31.47 -18.24 20.49
CA TRP A 205 -31.80 -16.85 20.82
C TRP A 205 -31.06 -15.81 19.98
N LEU A 206 -30.01 -16.21 19.25
CA LEU A 206 -29.19 -15.33 18.39
C LEU A 206 -29.45 -15.59 16.89
N ILE A 207 -30.02 -16.72 16.52
CA ILE A 207 -30.36 -17.02 15.12
C ILE A 207 -31.51 -16.10 14.67
N PRO A 208 -31.30 -15.22 13.67
CA PRO A 208 -32.38 -14.43 13.12
C PRO A 208 -33.34 -15.31 12.29
N THR A 209 -34.61 -14.90 12.20
CA THR A 209 -35.56 -15.52 11.25
C THR A 209 -35.02 -15.31 9.83
N HIS A 210 -34.75 -16.38 9.12
CA HIS A 210 -34.07 -16.34 7.84
C HIS A 210 -34.51 -17.41 6.84
N ARG A 211 -34.14 -17.17 5.59
CA ARG A 211 -34.16 -18.14 4.50
C ARG A 211 -32.77 -18.20 3.89
N MET A 212 -32.17 -19.39 3.89
CA MET A 212 -30.88 -19.65 3.28
C MET A 212 -31.08 -20.11 1.83
N LEU A 213 -30.36 -19.47 0.90
CA LEU A 213 -30.23 -19.87 -0.51
C LEU A 213 -28.74 -20.07 -0.81
N LYS A 214 -28.42 -20.63 -1.98
CA LYS A 214 -27.02 -20.95 -2.33
C LYS A 214 -26.05 -19.78 -2.11
N ASN A 215 -26.44 -18.56 -2.54
CA ASN A 215 -25.59 -17.36 -2.52
C ASN A 215 -26.27 -16.18 -1.82
N GLU A 216 -27.30 -16.43 -1.04
CA GLU A 216 -28.06 -15.40 -0.35
C GLU A 216 -28.56 -15.90 1.01
N LEU A 217 -28.36 -15.08 2.04
CA LEU A 217 -29.06 -15.17 3.30
C LEU A 217 -30.09 -14.05 3.36
N LEU A 218 -31.37 -14.42 3.33
CA LEU A 218 -32.49 -13.48 3.41
C LEU A 218 -33.02 -13.49 4.84
N LEU A 219 -33.02 -12.33 5.48
CA LEU A 219 -33.57 -12.15 6.83
C LEU A 219 -35.08 -11.86 6.75
N VAL A 220 -35.80 -12.81 6.17
CA VAL A 220 -37.22 -12.76 5.93
C VAL A 220 -37.88 -14.04 6.44
N GLU A 221 -39.18 -13.99 6.70
CA GLU A 221 -39.90 -15.16 7.07
C GLU A 221 -39.91 -16.19 5.92
N PRO A 222 -39.81 -17.50 6.24
CA PRO A 222 -39.99 -18.55 5.24
C PRO A 222 -41.36 -18.39 4.56
N PRO A 223 -41.49 -18.67 3.26
CA PRO A 223 -42.77 -18.62 2.61
C PRO A 223 -43.67 -19.64 3.27
N GLU A 224 -44.76 -19.21 3.91
CA GLU A 224 -45.81 -20.09 4.37
C GLU A 224 -46.29 -20.93 3.17
N ARG A 225 -46.41 -22.24 3.34
CA ARG A 225 -47.20 -23.06 2.41
C ARG A 225 -48.60 -22.42 2.38
N GLN A 226 -48.93 -21.72 1.32
CA GLN A 226 -50.18 -21.00 1.16
C GLN A 226 -51.36 -21.99 1.34
N SER A 227 -51.87 -22.04 2.56
CA SER A 227 -53.24 -22.44 2.80
C SER A 227 -54.11 -21.29 2.31
N LYS A 228 -54.95 -21.54 1.31
CA LYS A 228 -55.78 -20.54 0.62
C LYS A 228 -56.80 -19.80 1.50
N THR A 229 -56.75 -19.90 2.82
CA THR A 229 -57.86 -19.51 3.69
C THR A 229 -57.54 -18.56 4.85
N LYS A 230 -56.34 -18.03 5.03
CA LYS A 230 -56.12 -17.00 6.05
C LYS A 230 -55.20 -15.86 5.58
N LYS A 231 -55.81 -14.72 5.25
CA LYS A 231 -55.16 -13.40 5.31
C LYS A 231 -54.97 -13.06 6.79
N THR A 232 -53.87 -13.49 7.36
CA THR A 232 -53.46 -13.00 8.69
C THR A 232 -52.46 -11.85 8.44
N THR A 233 -52.82 -10.63 8.78
CA THR A 233 -51.97 -9.47 8.91
C THR A 233 -51.08 -9.66 10.16
N SER A 234 -50.20 -10.67 10.17
CA SER A 234 -49.18 -10.77 11.20
C SER A 234 -48.03 -9.81 10.86
N ILE A 235 -47.69 -8.97 11.81
CA ILE A 235 -46.49 -8.13 11.71
C ILE A 235 -45.30 -9.09 11.62
N SER A 236 -44.56 -9.02 10.52
CA SER A 236 -43.37 -9.85 10.32
C SER A 236 -42.36 -9.61 11.45
N LYS A 237 -41.90 -10.67 12.10
CA LYS A 237 -40.85 -10.64 13.11
C LYS A 237 -39.44 -10.66 12.46
N ALA A 238 -39.36 -10.75 11.14
CA ALA A 238 -38.10 -10.80 10.42
C ALA A 238 -37.47 -9.42 10.24
N LEU A 239 -36.13 -9.36 10.22
CA LEU A 239 -35.38 -8.11 10.08
C LEU A 239 -35.52 -7.46 8.70
N GLY A 240 -35.94 -8.20 7.66
CA GLY A 240 -36.18 -7.67 6.31
C GLY A 240 -34.89 -7.28 5.55
N GLY A 241 -33.74 -7.74 5.99
CA GLY A 241 -32.42 -7.49 5.38
C GLY A 241 -31.95 -8.67 4.51
N SER A 242 -30.71 -8.56 4.00
CA SER A 242 -30.10 -9.66 3.23
C SER A 242 -28.57 -9.59 3.21
N ILE A 243 -27.92 -10.74 3.10
CA ILE A 243 -26.54 -10.88 2.65
C ILE A 243 -26.56 -11.56 1.29
N ARG A 244 -25.90 -10.98 0.30
CA ARG A 244 -25.89 -11.49 -1.07
C ARG A 244 -24.49 -11.54 -1.61
N LEU A 245 -24.11 -12.68 -2.16
CA LEU A 245 -22.91 -12.84 -2.95
C LEU A 245 -23.21 -12.59 -4.42
N ARG A 246 -22.34 -11.81 -5.08
CA ARG A 246 -22.41 -11.55 -6.52
C ARG A 246 -21.05 -11.70 -7.16
N ALA A 247 -21.03 -12.31 -8.32
CA ALA A 247 -19.88 -12.32 -9.19
C ALA A 247 -19.40 -10.89 -9.48
N LEU A 248 -18.09 -10.74 -9.61
CA LEU A 248 -17.47 -9.47 -9.96
C LEU A 248 -17.89 -9.04 -11.37
N THR A 249 -18.50 -7.88 -11.46
CA THR A 249 -18.90 -7.26 -12.74
C THR A 249 -18.53 -5.79 -12.74
N LYS A 250 -18.38 -5.19 -13.94
CA LYS A 250 -18.10 -3.76 -14.09
C LYS A 250 -19.13 -2.84 -13.42
N ARG A 251 -20.35 -3.31 -13.18
CA ARG A 251 -21.43 -2.56 -12.50
C ARG A 251 -21.40 -2.81 -10.99
N GLY A 252 -21.02 -4.01 -10.54
CA GLY A 252 -21.01 -4.39 -9.13
C GLY A 252 -22.39 -4.22 -8.48
N TRP A 253 -22.46 -3.37 -7.47
CA TRP A 253 -23.66 -3.06 -6.70
C TRP A 253 -24.30 -1.72 -7.08
N ASP A 254 -23.98 -1.18 -8.27
CA ASP A 254 -24.57 0.05 -8.76
C ASP A 254 -26.10 -0.02 -8.75
N GLY A 255 -26.78 1.06 -8.34
CA GLY A 255 -28.23 1.13 -8.16
C GLY A 255 -28.77 0.39 -6.91
N LYS A 256 -27.92 -0.22 -6.07
CA LYS A 256 -28.31 -0.83 -4.79
C LYS A 256 -27.96 0.08 -3.62
N ARG A 257 -28.63 -0.14 -2.48
CA ARG A 257 -28.33 0.52 -1.21
C ARG A 257 -27.75 -0.52 -0.27
N LEU A 258 -26.51 -0.35 0.14
CA LEU A 258 -25.78 -1.28 1.00
C LEU A 258 -25.46 -0.68 2.36
N ASN A 259 -25.49 -1.52 3.38
CA ASN A 259 -25.04 -1.25 4.75
C ASN A 259 -23.69 -1.91 5.05
N GLY A 260 -23.28 -2.87 4.23
CA GLY A 260 -21.99 -3.50 4.25
C GLY A 260 -21.55 -3.94 2.87
N LEU A 261 -20.27 -3.88 2.59
CA LEU A 261 -19.65 -4.39 1.37
C LEU A 261 -18.35 -5.07 1.73
N PHE A 262 -18.27 -6.36 1.40
CA PHE A 262 -17.04 -7.13 1.52
C PHE A 262 -16.50 -7.43 0.14
N ALA A 263 -15.24 -7.08 -0.09
CA ALA A 263 -14.53 -7.30 -1.33
C ALA A 263 -13.28 -8.11 -1.03
N ASP A 264 -13.39 -9.42 -1.19
CA ASP A 264 -12.31 -10.35 -0.89
C ASP A 264 -11.29 -10.35 -2.03
N GLU A 265 -10.00 -10.36 -1.66
CA GLU A 265 -8.85 -10.40 -2.55
C GLU A 265 -8.92 -9.38 -3.70
N GLY A 266 -9.32 -8.12 -3.36
CA GLY A 266 -9.49 -7.04 -4.35
C GLY A 266 -8.21 -6.68 -5.11
N GLY A 267 -7.03 -6.95 -4.54
CA GLY A 267 -5.73 -6.77 -5.20
C GLY A 267 -5.45 -7.77 -6.33
N LYS A 268 -6.27 -8.83 -6.42
CA LYS A 268 -6.17 -9.87 -7.46
C LYS A 268 -7.21 -9.73 -8.58
N TRP A 269 -7.93 -8.61 -8.60
CA TRP A 269 -9.00 -8.40 -9.59
C TRP A 269 -8.46 -7.87 -10.91
N VAL A 270 -8.33 -8.75 -11.91
CA VAL A 270 -7.90 -8.39 -13.28
C VAL A 270 -9.07 -8.04 -14.20
N GLN A 271 -10.29 -8.54 -13.92
CA GLN A 271 -11.46 -8.38 -14.81
C GLN A 271 -12.07 -6.97 -14.76
N VAL A 272 -11.78 -6.20 -13.71
CA VAL A 272 -12.31 -4.85 -13.50
C VAL A 272 -11.22 -3.92 -13.00
N GLN A 273 -11.27 -2.66 -13.43
CA GLN A 273 -10.45 -1.62 -12.83
C GLN A 273 -11.04 -1.25 -11.47
N ILE A 274 -10.36 -1.64 -10.39
CA ILE A 274 -10.88 -1.51 -9.02
C ILE A 274 -11.20 -0.06 -8.66
N THR A 275 -10.41 0.92 -9.07
CA THR A 275 -10.67 2.35 -8.83
C THR A 275 -11.98 2.81 -9.46
N LYS A 276 -12.25 2.41 -10.71
CA LYS A 276 -13.50 2.73 -11.42
C LYS A 276 -14.68 1.94 -10.86
N TRP A 277 -14.46 0.70 -10.49
CA TRP A 277 -15.48 -0.13 -9.84
C TRP A 277 -15.89 0.50 -8.51
N TRP A 278 -14.92 0.81 -7.64
CA TRP A 278 -15.17 1.42 -6.34
C TRP A 278 -15.89 2.76 -6.41
N ALA A 279 -15.55 3.63 -7.37
CA ALA A 279 -16.22 4.92 -7.54
C ALA A 279 -17.76 4.79 -7.73
N LYS A 280 -18.23 3.65 -8.27
CA LYS A 280 -19.68 3.33 -8.36
C LYS A 280 -20.21 2.82 -7.01
N GLN A 281 -19.44 1.97 -6.29
CA GLN A 281 -19.87 1.38 -5.02
C GLN A 281 -19.97 2.41 -3.89
N VAL A 282 -19.19 3.48 -3.92
CA VAL A 282 -19.30 4.61 -2.98
C VAL A 282 -20.74 5.09 -2.85
N ARG A 283 -21.47 5.19 -3.97
CA ARG A 283 -22.88 5.65 -3.99
C ARG A 283 -23.82 4.65 -3.30
N ALA A 284 -23.53 3.35 -3.41
CA ALA A 284 -24.33 2.31 -2.75
C ALA A 284 -24.22 2.37 -1.22
N LEU A 285 -23.06 2.82 -0.70
CA LEU A 285 -22.75 2.91 0.74
C LEU A 285 -23.07 4.28 1.35
N MET A 286 -23.60 5.21 0.58
CA MET A 286 -23.97 6.56 1.03
C MET A 286 -25.46 6.85 0.81
N VAL A 287 -26.04 7.67 1.70
CA VAL A 287 -27.39 8.20 1.55
C VAL A 287 -27.38 9.69 1.86
N ASN A 288 -27.88 10.51 0.96
CA ASN A 288 -27.91 11.97 1.12
C ASN A 288 -26.55 12.56 1.51
N GLY A 289 -25.48 12.07 0.87
CA GLY A 289 -24.10 12.52 1.14
C GLY A 289 -23.49 12.04 2.44
N ARG A 290 -24.20 11.23 3.25
CA ARG A 290 -23.73 10.70 4.53
C ARG A 290 -23.39 9.23 4.45
N LYS A 291 -22.40 8.80 5.24
CA LYS A 291 -22.03 7.39 5.41
C LYS A 291 -23.23 6.60 5.90
N ARG A 292 -23.58 5.53 5.18
CA ARG A 292 -24.61 4.55 5.56
C ARG A 292 -24.00 3.19 5.87
N GLY A 293 -23.05 2.75 5.07
CA GLY A 293 -22.47 1.41 5.13
C GLY A 293 -20.99 1.42 5.45
N PHE A 294 -20.46 0.20 5.62
CA PHE A 294 -19.05 -0.06 5.87
C PHE A 294 -18.52 -1.04 4.83
N ALA A 295 -17.35 -0.74 4.26
CA ALA A 295 -16.65 -1.60 3.31
C ALA A 295 -15.37 -2.16 3.92
N PHE A 296 -15.07 -3.43 3.61
CA PHE A 296 -13.84 -4.08 4.04
C PHE A 296 -13.17 -4.81 2.86
N PHE A 297 -11.90 -4.49 2.60
CA PHE A 297 -11.07 -5.01 1.51
C PHE A 297 -9.79 -5.63 2.07
N PRO A 298 -9.83 -6.85 2.64
CA PRO A 298 -8.61 -7.55 2.98
C PRO A 298 -8.05 -8.23 1.72
N THR A 299 -6.75 -8.03 1.44
CA THR A 299 -6.16 -8.58 0.22
C THR A 299 -4.66 -8.74 0.31
N THR A 300 -4.13 -9.74 -0.37
CA THR A 300 -2.76 -9.77 -0.89
C THR A 300 -2.72 -9.08 -2.26
N THR A 301 -1.56 -8.93 -2.83
CA THR A 301 -1.37 -8.33 -4.17
C THR A 301 -0.92 -9.39 -5.17
N GLU A 302 -1.16 -9.11 -6.44
CA GLU A 302 -0.61 -9.82 -7.58
C GLU A 302 0.46 -8.97 -8.28
N GLU A 303 1.07 -9.50 -9.32
CA GLU A 303 2.02 -8.79 -10.15
C GLU A 303 1.43 -7.53 -10.78
N GLY A 304 2.30 -6.57 -11.13
CA GLY A 304 1.89 -5.26 -11.60
C GLY A 304 0.97 -5.28 -12.82
N ASP A 305 1.27 -6.14 -13.79
CA ASP A 305 0.52 -6.36 -15.03
C ASP A 305 -0.79 -7.15 -14.80
N GLN A 306 -0.86 -7.96 -13.73
CA GLN A 306 -2.03 -8.72 -13.31
C GLN A 306 -2.94 -7.95 -12.34
N GLY A 307 -2.92 -6.63 -12.37
CA GLY A 307 -3.78 -5.76 -11.56
C GLY A 307 -3.10 -5.12 -10.35
N GLY A 308 -1.88 -5.52 -10.00
CA GLY A 308 -1.15 -5.02 -8.82
C GLY A 308 -0.90 -3.51 -8.87
N GLU A 309 -0.54 -2.94 -10.02
CA GLU A 309 -0.31 -1.50 -10.17
C GLU A 309 -1.60 -0.67 -10.03
N GLU A 310 -2.73 -1.16 -10.56
CA GLU A 310 -4.02 -0.49 -10.39
C GLU A 310 -4.47 -0.54 -8.92
N PHE A 311 -4.22 -1.66 -8.25
CA PHE A 311 -4.52 -1.81 -6.83
C PHE A 311 -3.59 -0.97 -5.97
N ARG A 312 -2.31 -0.84 -6.32
CA ARG A 312 -1.37 0.07 -5.65
C ARG A 312 -1.90 1.49 -5.64
N ARG A 313 -2.33 2.03 -6.80
CA ARG A 313 -2.94 3.36 -6.89
C ARG A 313 -4.19 3.48 -6.04
N PHE A 314 -4.99 2.43 -5.99
CA PHE A 314 -6.20 2.38 -5.15
C PHE A 314 -5.86 2.40 -3.66
N TYR A 315 -4.83 1.68 -3.24
CA TYR A 315 -4.31 1.67 -1.87
C TYR A 315 -3.72 3.03 -1.47
N GLU A 316 -2.91 3.63 -2.33
CA GLU A 316 -2.30 4.95 -2.10
C GLU A 316 -3.37 6.05 -1.91
N GLN A 317 -4.49 5.99 -2.63
CA GLN A 317 -5.61 6.91 -2.46
C GLN A 317 -6.33 6.78 -1.11
N ALA A 318 -6.15 5.67 -0.40
CA ALA A 318 -6.69 5.42 0.93
C ALA A 318 -5.75 5.88 2.06
N ASN A 319 -4.57 6.40 1.76
CA ASN A 319 -3.64 6.90 2.75
C ASN A 319 -4.19 8.16 3.42
N LEU A 320 -4.02 8.27 4.75
CA LEU A 320 -4.48 9.43 5.53
C LEU A 320 -3.84 10.75 5.08
N ASP A 321 -2.63 10.73 4.54
CA ASP A 321 -1.95 11.90 4.00
C ASP A 321 -2.73 12.58 2.87
N THR A 322 -3.58 11.82 2.16
CA THR A 322 -4.46 12.38 1.12
C THR A 322 -5.52 13.33 1.65
N ARG A 323 -5.74 13.37 2.98
CA ARG A 323 -6.57 14.40 3.65
C ARG A 323 -5.89 15.77 3.70
N GLN A 324 -4.59 15.87 3.34
CA GLN A 324 -3.80 17.11 3.35
C GLN A 324 -3.94 17.90 4.65
N ASN A 325 -3.54 17.29 5.77
CA ASN A 325 -3.62 17.87 7.12
C ASN A 325 -5.02 18.38 7.50
N GLY A 326 -6.06 17.65 7.09
CA GLY A 326 -7.45 17.97 7.42
C GLY A 326 -8.13 18.94 6.45
N LYS A 327 -7.47 19.37 5.36
CA LYS A 327 -8.10 20.15 4.30
C LYS A 327 -9.30 19.42 3.69
N TYR A 328 -9.21 18.10 3.56
CA TYR A 328 -10.31 17.26 3.08
C TYR A 328 -10.88 16.41 4.21
N PRO A 329 -12.21 16.26 4.29
CA PRO A 329 -12.88 15.53 5.38
C PRO A 329 -12.69 14.02 5.31
N THR A 330 -12.22 13.48 4.20
CA THR A 330 -11.96 12.06 3.95
C THR A 330 -10.74 11.90 3.05
N THR A 331 -10.18 10.69 3.00
CA THR A 331 -9.18 10.28 2.01
C THR A 331 -9.73 10.38 0.59
N THR A 332 -8.86 10.30 -0.41
CA THR A 332 -9.25 10.50 -1.83
C THR A 332 -10.31 9.51 -2.28
N ASN A 333 -10.18 8.21 -1.94
CA ASN A 333 -11.15 7.18 -2.30
C ASN A 333 -12.18 6.88 -1.20
N LYS A 334 -12.18 7.63 -0.08
CA LYS A 334 -13.08 7.43 1.08
C LYS A 334 -12.89 6.08 1.81
N LEU A 335 -11.73 5.48 1.73
CA LEU A 335 -11.30 4.33 2.52
C LEU A 335 -10.06 4.71 3.33
N ILE A 336 -9.75 3.99 4.39
CA ILE A 336 -8.48 4.13 5.12
C ILE A 336 -7.62 2.91 4.86
N ALA A 337 -6.34 3.14 4.53
CA ALA A 337 -5.36 2.09 4.35
C ALA A 337 -4.87 1.58 5.71
N LEU A 338 -4.87 0.28 5.89
CA LEU A 338 -4.25 -0.44 7.01
C LEU A 338 -3.17 -1.37 6.46
N PHE A 339 -2.06 -1.42 7.15
CA PHE A 339 -0.99 -2.38 6.92
C PHE A 339 -0.42 -2.85 8.26
N LEU A 340 -0.16 -4.13 8.38
CA LEU A 340 0.64 -4.70 9.45
C LEU A 340 1.64 -5.68 8.80
N PRO A 341 2.92 -5.64 9.16
CA PRO A 341 3.92 -6.53 8.58
C PRO A 341 3.57 -8.01 8.75
N ALA A 342 3.86 -8.83 7.73
CA ALA A 342 3.46 -10.24 7.72
C ALA A 342 4.08 -11.07 8.86
N TYR A 343 5.27 -10.70 9.33
CA TYR A 343 5.89 -11.34 10.51
C TYR A 343 5.05 -11.16 11.78
N MET A 344 4.17 -10.16 11.84
CA MET A 344 3.16 -10.05 12.89
C MET A 344 1.96 -10.87 12.48
N GLY A 345 1.86 -12.12 12.87
CA GLY A 345 0.74 -13.01 12.56
C GLY A 345 1.07 -14.16 11.62
N LEU A 346 2.37 -14.47 11.47
CA LEU A 346 2.78 -15.67 10.75
C LEU A 346 2.18 -16.91 11.42
N PRO A 347 1.46 -17.76 10.67
CA PRO A 347 0.90 -18.99 11.21
C PRO A 347 1.96 -19.85 11.92
N GLY A 348 1.62 -20.35 13.09
CA GLY A 348 2.54 -21.13 13.92
C GLY A 348 3.38 -20.28 14.91
N TRP A 349 3.62 -19.02 14.67
CA TRP A 349 4.37 -18.12 15.57
C TRP A 349 3.46 -17.31 16.50
N THR A 350 2.61 -18.00 17.24
CA THR A 350 1.68 -17.39 18.23
C THR A 350 1.86 -18.08 19.57
N ASP A 351 1.99 -17.30 20.65
CA ASP A 351 2.13 -17.83 22.00
C ASP A 351 0.80 -18.35 22.57
N ALA A 352 0.87 -18.95 23.77
CA ALA A 352 -0.29 -19.48 24.47
C ALA A 352 -1.36 -18.45 24.83
N TYR A 353 -1.08 -17.15 24.66
CA TYR A 353 -1.96 -16.04 24.97
C TYR A 353 -2.51 -15.35 23.71
N GLY A 354 -2.14 -15.86 22.52
CA GLY A 354 -2.53 -15.30 21.24
C GLY A 354 -1.70 -14.09 20.79
N ASN A 355 -0.53 -13.83 21.40
CA ASN A 355 0.38 -12.80 20.93
C ASN A 355 1.36 -13.39 19.90
N ASP A 356 1.78 -12.54 18.95
CA ASP A 356 2.75 -12.92 17.93
C ASP A 356 4.16 -13.07 18.55
N ILE A 357 4.89 -14.11 18.17
CA ILE A 357 6.30 -14.34 18.54
C ILE A 357 7.16 -13.79 17.40
N VAL A 358 7.41 -12.47 17.43
CA VAL A 358 8.11 -11.74 16.36
C VAL A 358 9.61 -11.81 16.48
N GLU A 359 10.11 -11.52 17.67
CA GLU A 359 11.55 -11.52 17.99
C GLU A 359 11.96 -12.86 18.62
N TYR A 360 13.20 -12.97 19.06
CA TYR A 360 13.72 -14.17 19.69
C TYR A 360 12.83 -14.60 20.89
N PRO A 361 12.29 -15.85 20.89
CA PRO A 361 11.33 -16.29 21.90
C PRO A 361 11.94 -16.34 23.30
N ASP A 362 11.19 -15.91 24.32
CA ASP A 362 11.50 -16.18 25.71
C ASP A 362 11.34 -17.68 26.04
N ASP A 363 11.68 -18.11 27.27
CA ASP A 363 11.66 -19.53 27.65
C ASP A 363 10.23 -20.11 27.65
N GLU A 364 9.22 -19.33 28.11
CA GLU A 364 7.81 -19.75 28.10
C GLU A 364 7.29 -19.90 26.64
N GLN A 365 7.64 -18.96 25.77
CA GLN A 365 7.31 -19.00 24.36
C GLN A 365 8.00 -20.17 23.66
N TRP A 366 9.27 -20.43 23.98
CA TRP A 366 10.00 -21.55 23.39
C TRP A 366 9.45 -22.90 23.81
N GLU A 367 9.13 -23.11 25.09
CA GLU A 367 8.44 -24.33 25.54
C GLU A 367 7.10 -24.54 24.82
N TRP A 368 6.36 -23.45 24.58
CA TRP A 368 5.11 -23.49 23.84
C TRP A 368 5.35 -23.89 22.38
N MET A 369 6.34 -23.27 21.71
CA MET A 369 6.70 -23.55 20.32
C MET A 369 7.12 -25.00 20.12
N GLN A 370 7.96 -25.53 21.00
CA GLN A 370 8.40 -26.93 20.96
C GLN A 370 7.21 -27.91 21.04
N LYS A 371 6.24 -27.65 21.91
CA LYS A 371 5.00 -28.44 22.01
C LYS A 371 4.15 -28.41 20.73
N HIS A 372 4.37 -27.40 19.88
CA HIS A 372 3.66 -27.22 18.61
C HIS A 372 4.54 -27.56 17.38
N GLY A 373 5.63 -28.29 17.60
CA GLY A 373 6.43 -28.88 16.53
C GLY A 373 7.54 -27.99 15.97
N HIS A 374 7.89 -26.89 16.67
CA HIS A 374 9.07 -26.09 16.30
C HIS A 374 10.34 -26.70 16.84
N ASP A 375 11.35 -26.80 16.01
CA ASP A 375 12.68 -27.35 16.29
C ASP A 375 13.77 -26.24 16.39
N GLU A 376 13.47 -25.03 15.95
CA GLU A 376 14.35 -23.86 16.04
C GLU A 376 13.76 -22.76 16.91
N ARG A 377 14.60 -22.20 17.81
CA ARG A 377 14.22 -21.07 18.67
C ARG A 377 14.48 -19.74 17.95
N ILE A 378 13.58 -19.37 17.01
CA ILE A 378 13.63 -18.13 16.25
C ILE A 378 12.25 -17.44 16.21
N GLY A 379 12.24 -16.11 16.06
CA GLY A 379 11.03 -15.35 15.83
C GLY A 379 10.56 -15.39 14.38
N SER A 380 9.32 -14.99 14.16
CA SER A 380 8.70 -14.98 12.81
C SER A 380 9.42 -14.05 11.83
N ARG A 381 9.98 -12.92 12.31
CA ARG A 381 10.77 -12.00 11.50
C ARG A 381 12.04 -12.65 10.97
N ASP A 382 12.79 -13.32 11.85
CA ASP A 382 14.01 -14.00 11.47
C ASP A 382 13.73 -15.17 10.54
N LYS A 383 12.64 -15.93 10.79
CA LYS A 383 12.19 -17.00 9.89
C LYS A 383 11.96 -16.51 8.47
N LEU A 384 11.11 -15.49 8.29
CA LEU A 384 10.83 -14.95 6.97
C LEU A 384 12.06 -14.28 6.33
N SER A 385 12.93 -13.67 7.13
CA SER A 385 14.18 -13.08 6.63
C SER A 385 15.14 -14.15 6.09
N ARG A 386 15.25 -15.28 6.79
CA ARG A 386 16.08 -16.44 6.34
C ARG A 386 15.50 -17.07 5.07
N ASP A 387 14.16 -17.24 5.00
CA ASP A 387 13.51 -17.78 3.81
C ASP A 387 13.80 -16.91 2.57
N ARG A 388 13.71 -15.59 2.73
CA ARG A 388 14.04 -14.64 1.68
C ARG A 388 15.51 -14.71 1.28
N GLN A 389 16.42 -14.78 2.26
CA GLN A 389 17.85 -14.89 2.02
C GLN A 389 18.20 -16.17 1.25
N GLN A 390 17.58 -17.29 1.62
CA GLN A 390 17.78 -18.58 0.95
C GLN A 390 17.35 -18.51 -0.54
N LEU A 391 16.25 -17.84 -0.84
CA LEU A 391 15.80 -17.66 -2.22
C LEU A 391 16.77 -16.81 -3.03
N LEU A 392 17.31 -15.74 -2.44
CA LEU A 392 18.34 -14.90 -3.09
C LEU A 392 19.64 -15.66 -3.34
N GLU A 393 20.13 -16.41 -2.35
CA GLU A 393 21.35 -17.22 -2.47
C GLU A 393 21.21 -18.34 -3.52
N ALA A 394 20.00 -18.84 -3.70
CA ALA A 394 19.67 -19.83 -4.73
C ALA A 394 19.47 -19.19 -6.13
N GLY A 395 19.50 -17.86 -6.28
CA GLY A 395 19.25 -17.16 -7.54
C GLY A 395 17.80 -17.29 -8.03
N LEU A 396 16.84 -17.46 -7.11
CA LEU A 396 15.42 -17.64 -7.43
C LEU A 396 14.66 -16.32 -7.27
N ASP A 397 15.00 -15.32 -8.09
CA ASP A 397 14.50 -13.95 -8.01
C ASP A 397 12.98 -13.85 -8.09
N ASP A 398 12.33 -14.66 -8.94
CA ASP A 398 10.87 -14.69 -9.09
C ASP A 398 10.18 -15.16 -7.81
N LEU A 399 10.71 -16.23 -7.19
CA LEU A 399 10.18 -16.75 -5.93
C LEU A 399 10.45 -15.80 -4.77
N TYR A 400 11.58 -15.10 -4.78
CA TYR A 400 11.86 -14.03 -3.81
C TYR A 400 10.88 -12.88 -3.91
N ALA A 401 10.57 -12.42 -5.14
CA ALA A 401 9.59 -11.37 -5.35
C ALA A 401 8.18 -11.81 -4.94
N GLU A 402 7.80 -13.05 -5.25
CA GLU A 402 6.52 -13.62 -4.81
C GLU A 402 6.45 -13.72 -3.28
N GLU A 403 7.51 -14.18 -2.61
CA GLU A 403 7.59 -14.22 -1.15
C GLU A 403 7.42 -12.83 -0.53
N MET A 404 8.07 -11.81 -1.10
CA MET A 404 7.91 -10.42 -0.65
C MET A 404 6.46 -9.93 -0.81
N ARG A 405 5.79 -10.26 -1.92
CA ARG A 405 4.39 -9.87 -2.13
C ARG A 405 3.43 -10.57 -1.18
N GLN A 406 3.65 -11.87 -0.94
CA GLN A 406 2.76 -12.69 -0.12
C GLN A 406 2.97 -12.48 1.39
N ASN A 407 4.19 -12.18 1.81
CA ASN A 407 4.56 -11.94 3.20
C ASN A 407 5.27 -10.58 3.39
N PRO A 408 4.62 -9.44 3.07
CA PRO A 408 5.28 -8.14 3.03
C PRO A 408 5.69 -7.65 4.42
N PHE A 409 6.89 -7.07 4.54
CA PHE A 409 7.35 -6.35 5.73
C PHE A 409 6.98 -4.88 5.69
N THR A 410 6.83 -4.34 4.47
CA THR A 410 6.39 -2.97 4.22
C THR A 410 5.31 -2.97 3.12
N PRO A 411 4.49 -1.91 3.00
CA PRO A 411 3.56 -1.81 1.87
C PRO A 411 4.25 -1.88 0.51
N SER A 412 5.49 -1.39 0.41
CA SER A 412 6.27 -1.45 -0.83
C SER A 412 6.61 -2.89 -1.24
N ASP A 413 6.86 -3.78 -0.29
CA ASP A 413 7.15 -5.19 -0.57
C ASP A 413 5.96 -5.87 -1.25
N ALA A 414 4.74 -5.56 -0.79
CA ALA A 414 3.51 -6.11 -1.36
C ALA A 414 3.28 -5.69 -2.82
N PHE A 415 3.86 -4.58 -3.25
CA PHE A 415 3.78 -4.09 -4.62
C PHE A 415 5.06 -4.33 -5.42
N ASN A 416 5.93 -5.22 -4.93
CA ASN A 416 7.13 -5.62 -5.64
C ASN A 416 6.73 -6.46 -6.86
N SER A 417 7.03 -5.97 -8.05
CA SER A 417 6.88 -6.72 -9.30
C SER A 417 8.22 -6.79 -9.98
N LEU A 418 8.69 -7.99 -10.27
CA LEU A 418 9.68 -8.21 -11.29
C LEU A 418 8.95 -8.01 -12.61
N ASN A 419 9.00 -6.80 -13.17
CA ASN A 419 8.54 -6.61 -14.54
C ASN A 419 9.56 -7.32 -15.46
N GLU A 420 9.17 -8.43 -16.08
CA GLU A 420 9.94 -9.09 -17.13
C GLU A 420 10.33 -8.13 -18.25
N HIS A 421 9.61 -7.01 -18.37
CA HIS A 421 9.86 -5.94 -19.33
C HIS A 421 10.61 -4.74 -18.75
N CYS A 422 10.91 -4.71 -17.43
CA CYS A 422 11.70 -3.63 -16.86
C CYS A 422 13.19 -3.94 -16.98
N PRO A 423 13.96 -3.18 -17.76
CA PRO A 423 15.39 -3.42 -17.92
C PRO A 423 16.20 -3.05 -16.67
N PHE A 424 15.57 -2.57 -15.60
CA PHE A 424 16.23 -2.08 -14.39
C PHE A 424 16.01 -3.02 -13.21
N ASP A 425 17.01 -3.11 -12.34
CA ASP A 425 16.94 -3.85 -11.07
C ASP A 425 15.99 -3.14 -10.10
N ILE A 426 14.76 -3.67 -10.04
CA ILE A 426 13.67 -3.07 -9.27
C ILE A 426 13.96 -3.14 -7.76
N SER A 427 14.64 -4.18 -7.28
CA SER A 427 14.95 -4.33 -5.86
C SER A 427 15.88 -3.21 -5.38
N ILE A 428 16.88 -2.88 -6.19
CA ILE A 428 17.79 -1.76 -5.94
C ILE A 428 17.05 -0.43 -6.02
N LEU A 429 16.21 -0.23 -7.04
CA LEU A 429 15.41 0.99 -7.19
C LEU A 429 14.48 1.22 -5.99
N GLN A 430 13.88 0.16 -5.47
CA GLN A 430 13.04 0.26 -4.26
C GLN A 430 13.85 0.58 -3.01
N SER A 431 15.04 -0.02 -2.86
CA SER A 431 15.96 0.31 -1.77
C SER A 431 16.39 1.77 -1.82
N LEU A 432 16.76 2.27 -3.01
CA LEU A 432 17.10 3.67 -3.22
C LEU A 432 15.93 4.62 -2.95
N LYS A 433 14.72 4.21 -3.33
CA LYS A 433 13.50 4.98 -3.01
C LYS A 433 13.29 5.09 -1.50
N ARG A 434 13.45 4.00 -0.75
CA ARG A 434 13.36 4.04 0.73
C ARG A 434 14.39 5.00 1.33
N THR A 435 15.61 5.00 0.80
CA THR A 435 16.66 5.92 1.23
C THR A 435 16.32 7.38 0.88
N ALA A 436 15.75 7.61 -0.30
CA ALA A 436 15.32 8.94 -0.74
C ALA A 436 14.14 9.50 0.07
N ASP A 437 13.31 8.63 0.66
CA ASP A 437 12.19 9.03 1.51
C ASP A 437 12.62 9.47 2.92
N ILE A 438 13.91 9.30 3.28
CA ILE A 438 14.46 9.80 4.55
C ILE A 438 14.53 11.32 4.51
N LYS A 439 13.98 11.99 5.52
CA LYS A 439 13.89 13.46 5.59
C LYS A 439 15.23 14.18 5.37
N SER A 440 16.32 13.68 5.93
CA SER A 440 17.65 14.24 5.74
C SER A 440 18.13 14.21 4.29
N VAL A 441 17.69 13.22 3.51
CA VAL A 441 18.01 13.12 2.08
C VAL A 441 17.10 14.06 1.28
N GLN A 442 15.82 14.16 1.62
CA GLN A 442 14.90 15.11 1.01
C GLN A 442 15.33 16.57 1.23
N ASP A 443 15.87 16.87 2.40
CA ASP A 443 16.39 18.21 2.74
C ASP A 443 17.63 18.60 1.91
N MET A 444 18.29 17.66 1.22
CA MET A 444 19.38 17.92 0.28
C MET A 444 18.89 18.40 -1.09
N VAL A 445 17.64 18.17 -1.42
CA VAL A 445 17.06 18.53 -2.72
C VAL A 445 16.64 20.00 -2.70
N ARG A 446 17.19 20.79 -3.61
CA ARG A 446 16.82 22.19 -3.84
C ARG A 446 15.90 22.28 -5.04
N THR A 447 14.70 22.81 -4.85
CA THR A 447 13.72 23.04 -5.92
C THR A 447 13.75 24.51 -6.35
N GLY A 448 13.68 24.77 -7.65
CA GLY A 448 13.73 26.13 -8.17
C GLY A 448 13.67 26.21 -9.69
N TYR A 449 14.24 27.26 -10.24
CA TYR A 449 14.37 27.48 -11.67
C TYR A 449 15.60 28.30 -12.02
N PHE A 450 16.07 28.11 -13.24
CA PHE A 450 17.13 28.95 -13.82
C PHE A 450 16.55 30.23 -14.43
N TYR A 451 17.32 31.30 -14.42
CA TYR A 451 16.96 32.57 -15.04
C TYR A 451 18.19 33.27 -15.65
N TRP A 452 17.98 34.03 -16.71
CA TRP A 452 19.02 34.83 -17.29
C TRP A 452 19.32 36.02 -16.40
N MET A 453 20.59 36.18 -15.96
CA MET A 453 21.06 37.37 -15.23
C MET A 453 21.28 38.54 -16.19
N ASP A 454 21.55 38.25 -17.45
CA ASP A 454 21.69 39.20 -18.56
C ASP A 454 20.62 38.91 -19.66
N PRO A 455 19.39 39.39 -19.53
CA PRO A 455 18.30 39.03 -20.44
C PRO A 455 18.54 39.46 -21.91
N LYS A 456 19.45 40.41 -22.17
CA LYS A 456 19.79 40.87 -23.52
C LYS A 456 20.79 39.94 -24.21
N GLU A 457 21.91 39.66 -23.55
CA GLU A 457 22.99 38.84 -24.12
C GLU A 457 22.76 37.33 -23.90
N LYS A 458 22.00 36.97 -22.88
CA LYS A 458 21.67 35.58 -22.50
C LYS A 458 22.91 34.69 -22.40
N THR A 459 23.94 35.17 -21.69
CA THR A 459 25.22 34.48 -21.52
C THR A 459 25.47 34.03 -20.10
N VAL A 460 24.82 34.64 -19.11
CA VAL A 460 24.98 34.34 -17.68
C VAL A 460 23.67 33.93 -17.08
N VAL A 461 23.68 32.76 -16.43
CA VAL A 461 22.51 32.17 -15.80
C VAL A 461 22.64 32.17 -14.28
N GLY A 462 21.58 32.56 -13.60
CA GLY A 462 21.41 32.44 -12.16
C GLY A 462 20.44 31.29 -11.78
N TRP A 463 20.54 30.91 -10.52
CA TRP A 463 19.59 29.98 -9.90
C TRP A 463 18.74 30.66 -8.86
N LYS A 464 17.45 30.42 -8.82
CA LYS A 464 16.54 30.89 -7.78
C LYS A 464 15.77 29.72 -7.16
N GLU A 465 15.90 29.60 -5.84
CA GLU A 465 15.09 28.62 -5.09
C GLU A 465 13.63 29.07 -5.03
N ASP A 466 12.73 28.15 -5.36
CA ASP A 466 11.28 28.35 -5.30
C ASP A 466 10.60 26.98 -5.17
N ASN A 467 9.80 26.80 -4.14
CA ASN A 467 9.06 25.55 -3.91
C ASN A 467 8.07 25.21 -5.02
N LYS A 468 7.74 26.16 -5.90
CA LYS A 468 6.92 25.97 -7.11
C LYS A 468 7.76 25.79 -8.36
N GLY A 469 9.08 25.76 -8.23
CA GLY A 469 10.00 25.52 -9.33
C GLY A 469 9.81 24.15 -9.98
N THR A 470 10.28 24.01 -11.20
CA THR A 470 10.17 22.78 -11.99
C THR A 470 11.46 21.99 -12.05
N VAL A 471 12.56 22.57 -11.61
CA VAL A 471 13.90 21.95 -11.56
C VAL A 471 14.21 21.53 -10.13
N GLN A 472 14.71 20.32 -9.96
CA GLN A 472 15.26 19.81 -8.70
C GLN A 472 16.77 19.57 -8.87
N ARG A 473 17.57 20.01 -7.91
CA ARG A 473 19.02 19.77 -7.90
C ARG A 473 19.51 19.39 -6.51
N THR A 474 20.54 18.56 -6.45
CA THR A 474 21.22 18.13 -5.21
C THR A 474 22.65 18.65 -5.12
N TRP A 475 23.18 19.23 -6.18
CA TRP A 475 24.54 19.69 -6.26
C TRP A 475 24.66 21.03 -6.96
N GLU A 476 25.58 21.87 -6.47
CA GLU A 476 26.00 23.15 -7.06
C GLU A 476 27.49 23.09 -7.40
N PRO A 477 27.87 23.36 -8.67
CA PRO A 477 29.27 23.34 -9.03
C PRO A 477 30.02 24.52 -8.35
N PRO A 478 31.32 24.36 -8.07
CA PRO A 478 32.14 25.47 -7.65
C PRO A 478 32.11 26.64 -8.64
N ALA A 479 32.20 27.87 -8.17
CA ALA A 479 32.06 29.10 -8.99
C ALA A 479 32.95 29.13 -10.25
N ALA A 480 34.13 28.48 -10.19
CA ALA A 480 35.03 28.35 -11.34
C ALA A 480 34.50 27.56 -12.51
N TYR A 481 33.42 26.78 -12.31
CA TYR A 481 32.83 25.91 -13.34
C TYR A 481 31.46 26.41 -13.83
N ILE A 482 30.89 27.42 -13.19
CA ILE A 482 29.57 27.98 -13.54
C ILE A 482 29.69 28.93 -14.72
N ASN A 483 28.73 28.89 -15.65
CA ASN A 483 28.62 29.82 -16.81
C ASN A 483 29.86 29.86 -17.69
N ARG A 484 30.60 28.80 -17.83
CA ARG A 484 31.81 28.71 -18.65
C ARG A 484 31.46 28.25 -20.08
N MET A 485 31.97 29.01 -21.04
CA MET A 485 31.80 28.71 -22.46
C MET A 485 33.06 28.99 -23.24
N GLN A 486 33.25 28.27 -24.33
CA GLN A 486 34.23 28.54 -25.34
C GLN A 486 33.56 28.77 -26.69
N ILE A 487 34.14 29.60 -27.54
CA ILE A 487 33.66 29.79 -28.90
C ILE A 487 34.57 29.01 -29.83
N LYS A 488 33.97 28.03 -30.54
CA LYS A 488 34.66 27.24 -31.58
C LYS A 488 33.98 27.52 -32.91
N ARG A 489 34.71 28.05 -33.88
CA ARG A 489 34.18 28.34 -35.23
C ARG A 489 32.88 29.16 -35.21
N GLY A 490 32.80 30.13 -34.30
CA GLY A 490 31.63 31.01 -34.14
C GLY A 490 30.47 30.43 -33.37
N VAL A 491 30.55 29.16 -32.84
CA VAL A 491 29.52 28.51 -32.08
C VAL A 491 29.92 28.44 -30.59
N LYS A 492 29.00 28.73 -29.69
CA LYS A 492 29.18 28.56 -28.24
C LYS A 492 29.18 27.05 -27.89
N CYS A 493 30.21 26.61 -27.16
CA CYS A 493 30.42 25.24 -26.76
C CYS A 493 30.65 25.15 -25.24
N PRO A 494 30.22 24.05 -24.57
CA PRO A 494 30.48 23.84 -23.15
C PRO A 494 31.98 23.53 -22.92
N VAL A 495 32.45 23.76 -21.68
CA VAL A 495 33.84 23.45 -21.29
C VAL A 495 33.90 22.28 -20.27
N ASN A 496 32.82 21.96 -19.64
CA ASN A 496 32.75 20.94 -18.58
C ASN A 496 32.32 19.56 -19.09
N GLY A 497 32.49 19.26 -20.39
CA GLY A 497 32.05 17.97 -20.97
C GLY A 497 32.73 16.72 -20.40
N LYS A 498 33.88 16.89 -19.72
CA LYS A 498 34.54 15.80 -18.99
C LYS A 498 34.00 15.59 -17.56
N LEU A 499 33.17 16.50 -17.05
CA LEU A 499 32.58 16.39 -15.71
C LEU A 499 31.24 15.66 -15.72
N GLY A 500 30.48 15.84 -16.78
CA GLY A 500 29.13 15.27 -16.88
C GLY A 500 28.38 15.69 -18.13
N CYS A 501 27.12 15.30 -18.21
CA CYS A 501 26.21 15.68 -19.29
C CYS A 501 24.77 15.86 -18.78
N LEU A 502 23.92 16.46 -19.61
CA LEU A 502 22.48 16.50 -19.46
C LEU A 502 21.83 15.56 -20.47
N GLY A 503 21.13 14.53 -20.02
CA GLY A 503 20.29 13.68 -20.85
C GLY A 503 18.88 14.29 -20.99
N VAL A 504 18.30 14.27 -22.18
CA VAL A 504 17.02 14.92 -22.47
C VAL A 504 16.11 14.06 -23.32
N ASP A 505 14.91 13.83 -22.84
CA ASP A 505 13.77 13.29 -23.60
C ASP A 505 12.78 14.44 -23.86
N PRO A 506 12.74 15.01 -25.09
CA PRO A 506 11.88 16.12 -25.43
C PRO A 506 10.49 15.65 -25.89
N TYR A 507 9.49 16.53 -25.85
CA TYR A 507 8.17 16.28 -26.44
C TYR A 507 7.91 17.18 -27.66
N LEU A 508 7.15 16.63 -28.66
CA LEU A 508 6.94 17.28 -29.96
C LEU A 508 5.79 18.27 -30.03
N LYS A 509 4.73 18.13 -29.24
CA LYS A 509 3.47 18.89 -29.39
C LYS A 509 3.04 19.56 -28.10
N ALA A 510 2.68 20.83 -28.19
CA ALA A 510 2.15 21.63 -27.08
C ALA A 510 0.81 21.09 -26.55
N SER A 511 -0.04 20.52 -27.39
CA SER A 511 -1.37 20.04 -27.03
C SER A 511 -1.63 18.62 -27.52
N THR A 512 -2.10 17.75 -26.61
CA THR A 512 -2.58 16.39 -26.91
C THR A 512 -3.91 16.14 -26.18
N LYS A 513 -4.81 15.36 -26.77
CA LYS A 513 -6.00 14.88 -26.06
C LYS A 513 -5.55 13.82 -25.04
N GLY A 514 -5.56 14.16 -23.75
CA GLY A 514 -5.18 13.28 -22.65
C GLY A 514 -3.92 13.74 -21.90
N LYS A 515 -3.29 12.83 -21.11
CA LYS A 515 -2.01 13.07 -20.43
C LYS A 515 -0.90 13.02 -21.49
N GLY A 516 -0.47 14.17 -21.99
CA GLY A 516 0.63 14.25 -22.94
C GLY A 516 1.99 13.96 -22.32
N SER A 517 2.97 13.54 -23.16
CA SER A 517 4.37 13.36 -22.76
C SER A 517 4.94 14.67 -22.16
N LYS A 518 5.84 14.56 -21.21
CA LYS A 518 6.56 15.68 -20.58
C LYS A 518 7.99 15.69 -21.08
N MET A 519 8.64 16.85 -21.07
CA MET A 519 10.09 16.90 -21.19
C MET A 519 10.72 16.37 -19.91
N ALA A 520 11.66 15.46 -20.06
CA ALA A 520 12.50 15.00 -18.95
C ALA A 520 13.96 15.42 -19.21
N ILE A 521 14.61 15.98 -18.16
CA ILE A 521 16.03 16.33 -18.19
C ILE A 521 16.66 15.67 -16.96
N THR A 522 17.78 14.97 -17.16
CA THR A 522 18.57 14.37 -16.10
C THR A 522 20.02 14.83 -16.22
N GLY A 523 20.56 15.47 -15.19
CA GLY A 523 21.97 15.83 -15.13
C GLY A 523 22.76 14.75 -14.40
N LYS A 524 23.81 14.22 -15.03
CA LYS A 524 24.69 13.18 -14.49
C LYS A 524 26.15 13.62 -14.47
N LEU A 525 26.81 13.42 -13.33
CA LEU A 525 28.26 13.54 -13.21
C LEU A 525 28.95 12.23 -13.54
N TYR A 526 30.07 12.29 -14.23
CA TYR A 526 30.89 11.13 -14.51
C TYR A 526 31.82 10.80 -13.33
N TYR A 527 32.29 9.56 -13.28
CA TYR A 527 33.28 9.16 -12.30
C TYR A 527 34.61 9.92 -12.53
N ASN A 528 35.19 10.42 -11.47
CA ASN A 528 36.50 11.06 -11.49
C ASN A 528 37.35 10.55 -10.33
N LYS A 529 38.31 9.68 -10.63
CA LYS A 529 39.17 9.02 -9.67
C LYS A 529 39.96 10.00 -8.81
N ALA A 530 40.43 11.09 -9.37
CA ALA A 530 41.24 12.07 -8.64
C ALA A 530 40.42 12.73 -7.51
N TYR A 531 39.17 13.09 -7.80
CA TYR A 531 38.28 13.66 -6.77
C TYR A 531 37.84 12.63 -5.76
N GLU A 532 37.65 11.38 -6.17
CA GLU A 532 37.30 10.28 -5.25
C GLU A 532 38.45 9.99 -4.27
N ASP A 533 39.67 9.93 -4.76
CA ASP A 533 40.86 9.72 -3.91
C ASP A 533 41.08 10.88 -2.92
N GLU A 534 40.84 12.13 -3.33
CA GLU A 534 40.93 13.29 -2.47
C GLU A 534 39.81 13.29 -1.41
N ASN A 535 38.58 12.99 -1.80
CA ASN A 535 37.43 12.85 -0.90
C ASN A 535 37.66 11.73 0.13
N ARG A 536 38.24 10.61 -0.28
CA ARG A 536 38.57 9.49 0.60
C ARG A 536 39.61 9.91 1.64
N LYS A 537 40.63 10.70 1.25
CA LYS A 537 41.61 11.24 2.19
C LYS A 537 40.98 12.18 3.22
N VAL A 538 40.10 13.06 2.77
CA VAL A 538 39.40 14.00 3.67
C VAL A 538 38.46 13.25 4.62
N ARG A 539 37.71 12.25 4.15
CA ARG A 539 36.89 11.39 5.03
C ARG A 539 37.71 10.70 6.10
N ALA A 540 38.88 10.20 5.73
CA ALA A 540 39.78 9.51 6.69
C ALA A 540 40.31 10.45 7.78
N THR A 541 40.46 11.74 7.49
CA THR A 541 41.00 12.75 8.42
C THR A 541 39.94 13.50 9.21
N THR A 542 38.79 13.80 8.61
CA THR A 542 37.77 14.68 9.20
C THR A 542 36.40 14.02 9.37
N GLY A 543 36.22 12.82 8.82
CA GLY A 543 34.91 12.15 8.79
C GLY A 543 33.89 12.76 7.82
N ASN A 544 34.22 13.86 7.15
CA ASN A 544 33.34 14.62 6.26
C ASN A 544 33.83 14.65 4.82
N ASN A 545 32.93 14.92 3.87
CA ASN A 545 33.25 15.23 2.49
C ASN A 545 33.80 16.64 2.37
N LEU A 546 34.64 16.89 1.34
CA LEU A 546 35.09 18.22 1.00
C LEU A 546 33.91 19.18 0.72
N PRO A 547 33.93 20.42 1.22
CA PRO A 547 32.99 21.44 0.79
C PRO A 547 33.14 21.67 -0.71
N ASN A 548 32.04 21.83 -1.45
CA ASN A 548 32.00 22.03 -2.90
C ASN A 548 32.66 20.91 -3.74
N TYR A 549 32.74 19.73 -3.18
CA TYR A 549 33.28 18.57 -3.84
C TYR A 549 32.35 18.06 -4.95
N PHE A 550 32.90 17.47 -6.03
CA PHE A 550 32.12 16.81 -7.08
C PHE A 550 31.68 15.42 -6.64
N PRO A 551 30.38 15.19 -6.37
CA PRO A 551 29.88 13.85 -6.08
C PRO A 551 29.93 13.00 -7.36
N THR A 552 30.75 11.97 -7.40
CA THR A 552 30.92 11.13 -8.58
C THR A 552 30.81 9.64 -8.24
N PRO A 553 30.14 8.85 -9.08
CA PRO A 553 29.17 9.27 -10.10
C PRO A 553 27.85 9.64 -9.41
N ALA A 554 27.10 10.58 -9.95
CA ALA A 554 25.84 11.01 -9.34
C ALA A 554 24.87 11.65 -10.35
N VAL A 555 23.58 11.43 -10.10
CA VAL A 555 22.50 12.23 -10.69
C VAL A 555 22.33 13.47 -9.81
N PHE A 556 22.53 14.65 -10.37
CA PHE A 556 22.53 15.89 -9.61
C PHE A 556 21.40 16.86 -9.95
N LEU A 557 20.71 16.63 -11.09
CA LEU A 557 19.64 17.49 -11.58
C LEU A 557 18.55 16.65 -12.22
N THR A 558 17.30 16.98 -11.93
CA THR A 558 16.12 16.43 -12.61
C THR A 558 15.14 17.55 -12.93
N PHE A 559 14.45 17.39 -14.06
CA PHE A 559 13.34 18.23 -14.49
C PHE A 559 12.34 17.36 -15.20
N THR A 560 11.08 17.44 -14.84
CA THR A 560 10.00 16.72 -15.51
C THR A 560 8.79 17.64 -15.60
N HIS A 561 8.65 18.31 -16.75
CA HIS A 561 7.64 19.34 -16.91
C HIS A 561 7.01 19.33 -18.31
N ARG A 562 5.85 19.93 -18.44
CA ARG A 562 5.21 20.24 -19.70
C ARG A 562 4.57 21.61 -19.63
N SER A 563 5.16 22.55 -20.33
CA SER A 563 4.61 23.89 -20.52
C SER A 563 3.53 23.92 -21.59
N ALA A 564 2.68 24.94 -21.53
CA ALA A 564 1.77 25.26 -22.62
C ALA A 564 2.55 25.70 -23.90
N ASP A 565 3.71 26.35 -23.72
CA ASP A 565 4.69 26.66 -24.75
C ASP A 565 5.96 25.81 -24.54
N PRO A 566 6.28 24.84 -25.46
CA PRO A 566 7.49 24.04 -25.37
C PRO A 566 8.79 24.83 -25.31
N ASN A 567 8.82 26.04 -25.86
CA ASN A 567 9.99 26.90 -25.80
C ASN A 567 10.38 27.30 -24.37
N MET A 568 9.43 27.34 -23.45
CA MET A 568 9.72 27.63 -22.04
C MET A 568 10.53 26.50 -21.39
N ASP A 569 10.20 25.25 -21.68
CA ASP A 569 10.93 24.07 -21.18
C ASP A 569 12.31 23.98 -21.84
N MET A 570 12.41 24.27 -23.16
CA MET A 570 13.68 24.35 -23.87
C MET A 570 14.58 25.47 -23.37
N GLU A 571 14.02 26.61 -22.96
CA GLU A 571 14.75 27.71 -22.34
C GLU A 571 15.33 27.28 -20.99
N GLN A 572 14.59 26.52 -20.16
CA GLN A 572 15.14 25.93 -18.91
C GLN A 572 16.27 24.96 -19.18
N LEU A 573 16.15 24.12 -20.21
CA LEU A 573 17.23 23.22 -20.66
C LEU A 573 18.48 24.00 -21.07
N LEU A 574 18.32 25.02 -21.90
CA LEU A 574 19.42 25.85 -22.36
C LEU A 574 20.11 26.53 -21.18
N MET A 575 19.34 27.13 -20.27
CA MET A 575 19.87 27.75 -19.06
C MET A 575 20.60 26.78 -18.16
N ALA A 576 20.06 25.55 -17.96
CA ALA A 576 20.74 24.50 -17.20
C ALA A 576 22.09 24.15 -17.87
N ALA A 577 22.10 23.90 -19.17
CA ALA A 577 23.33 23.59 -19.90
C ALA A 577 24.39 24.67 -19.81
N VAL A 578 23.98 25.96 -19.90
CA VAL A 578 24.88 27.12 -19.75
C VAL A 578 25.40 27.22 -18.32
N TYR A 579 24.52 27.11 -17.32
CA TYR A 579 24.88 27.20 -15.90
C TYR A 579 25.93 26.15 -15.51
N TYR A 580 25.68 24.86 -15.87
CA TYR A 580 26.63 23.79 -15.60
C TYR A 580 27.77 23.69 -16.61
N SER A 581 27.69 24.40 -17.72
CA SER A 581 28.66 24.35 -18.84
C SER A 581 28.87 22.93 -19.38
N MET A 582 27.79 22.14 -19.42
CA MET A 582 27.80 20.71 -19.78
C MET A 582 27.13 20.45 -21.12
N PRO A 583 27.57 19.45 -21.88
CA PRO A 583 26.93 19.06 -23.12
C PRO A 583 25.58 18.37 -22.86
N ILE A 584 24.78 18.30 -23.91
CA ILE A 584 23.44 17.72 -23.92
C ILE A 584 23.42 16.49 -24.82
N VAL A 585 22.88 15.40 -24.33
CA VAL A 585 22.51 14.19 -25.07
C VAL A 585 21.00 14.18 -25.25
N ILE A 586 20.52 14.11 -26.47
CA ILE A 586 19.06 14.16 -26.78
C ILE A 586 18.61 12.83 -27.30
N GLU A 587 17.43 12.37 -26.85
CA GLU A 587 16.68 11.34 -27.56
C GLU A 587 16.15 11.89 -28.88
N ASN A 588 16.58 11.30 -30.01
CA ASN A 588 16.41 11.90 -31.33
C ASN A 588 14.99 11.78 -31.91
N ASN A 589 14.05 11.14 -31.23
CA ASN A 589 12.66 11.02 -31.70
C ASN A 589 11.97 12.39 -31.90
N ALA A 590 12.52 13.47 -31.28
CA ALA A 590 12.00 14.83 -31.34
C ALA A 590 13.11 15.89 -31.49
N SER A 591 14.30 15.50 -31.94
CA SER A 591 15.51 16.34 -31.88
C SER A 591 15.47 17.61 -32.75
N ILE A 592 14.80 17.58 -33.90
CA ILE A 592 14.78 18.69 -34.86
C ILE A 592 14.33 20.01 -34.22
N SER A 593 13.35 19.98 -33.35
CA SER A 593 12.86 21.19 -32.66
C SER A 593 13.88 21.72 -31.63
N VAL A 594 14.59 20.84 -30.94
CA VAL A 594 15.63 21.20 -29.97
C VAL A 594 16.87 21.71 -30.69
N GLU A 595 17.33 21.03 -31.75
CA GLU A 595 18.47 21.45 -32.56
C GLU A 595 18.26 22.87 -33.14
N ASN A 596 17.08 23.11 -33.74
CA ASN A 596 16.72 24.41 -34.30
C ASN A 596 16.70 25.49 -33.21
N PHE A 597 16.15 25.17 -32.04
CA PHE A 597 16.07 26.11 -30.91
C PHE A 597 17.46 26.55 -30.44
N PHE A 598 18.38 25.59 -30.27
CA PHE A 598 19.75 25.85 -29.81
C PHE A 598 20.61 26.53 -30.90
N SER A 599 20.51 26.07 -32.15
CA SER A 599 21.29 26.61 -33.27
C SER A 599 20.91 28.06 -33.59
N ALA A 600 19.63 28.41 -33.59
CA ALA A 600 19.15 29.77 -33.79
C ALA A 600 19.66 30.75 -32.74
N ARG A 601 20.07 30.28 -31.56
CA ARG A 601 20.62 31.07 -30.46
C ARG A 601 22.15 31.03 -30.35
N GLY A 602 22.80 30.31 -31.28
CA GLY A 602 24.26 30.14 -31.31
C GLY A 602 24.81 29.13 -30.29
N TYR A 603 23.95 28.25 -29.73
CA TYR A 603 24.30 27.24 -28.73
C TYR A 603 24.33 25.82 -29.29
N GLY A 604 24.33 25.62 -30.60
CA GLY A 604 24.36 24.30 -31.24
C GLY A 604 25.55 23.43 -30.81
N GLY A 605 26.65 24.04 -30.36
CA GLY A 605 27.80 23.29 -29.84
C GLY A 605 27.64 22.64 -28.47
N PHE A 606 26.50 22.85 -27.80
CA PHE A 606 26.16 22.12 -26.58
C PHE A 606 25.52 20.76 -26.87
N LEU A 607 25.03 20.55 -28.08
CA LEU A 607 24.36 19.31 -28.47
C LEU A 607 25.39 18.29 -28.99
N LEU A 608 25.48 17.13 -28.34
CA LEU A 608 26.35 16.05 -28.78
C LEU A 608 25.80 15.37 -30.04
N ARG A 609 26.72 14.95 -30.92
CA ARG A 609 26.41 14.14 -32.11
C ARG A 609 26.44 12.66 -31.77
N GLU A 610 25.76 11.83 -32.56
CA GLU A 610 25.71 10.40 -32.37
C GLU A 610 27.12 9.78 -32.33
N ALA A 611 28.02 10.21 -33.23
CA ALA A 611 29.41 9.80 -33.23
C ALA A 611 30.17 10.11 -31.92
N GLU A 612 29.85 11.23 -31.26
CA GLU A 612 30.47 11.62 -29.99
C GLU A 612 29.89 10.81 -28.83
N ILE A 613 28.61 10.44 -28.90
CA ILE A 613 27.90 9.65 -27.87
C ILE A 613 28.37 8.20 -27.93
N LEU A 614 28.39 7.59 -29.12
CA LEU A 614 28.76 6.17 -29.29
C LEU A 614 30.26 5.92 -29.15
N ASN A 615 31.10 6.96 -29.31
CA ASN A 615 32.56 6.89 -29.22
C ASN A 615 33.15 5.75 -30.09
N GLU A 616 32.65 5.59 -31.31
CA GLU A 616 33.10 4.56 -32.23
C GLU A 616 34.46 4.90 -32.83
N ALA A 617 35.26 3.87 -33.10
CA ALA A 617 36.62 4.04 -33.68
C ALA A 617 36.61 4.66 -35.10
N SER A 618 35.54 4.43 -35.86
CA SER A 618 35.37 4.93 -37.23
C SER A 618 33.92 5.32 -37.51
N PRO A 619 33.46 6.47 -37.00
CA PRO A 619 32.08 6.93 -37.18
C PRO A 619 31.79 7.24 -38.66
N THR A 620 30.57 6.98 -39.10
CA THR A 620 30.08 7.36 -40.43
C THR A 620 29.81 8.86 -40.51
N GLN A 621 29.74 9.40 -41.74
CA GLN A 621 29.36 10.83 -41.92
C GLN A 621 27.97 11.11 -41.37
N VAL A 622 27.01 10.16 -41.50
CA VAL A 622 25.65 10.29 -40.98
C VAL A 622 25.68 10.45 -39.44
N GLN A 623 26.50 9.66 -38.75
CA GLN A 623 26.64 9.76 -37.28
C GLN A 623 27.25 11.11 -36.84
N TRP A 624 28.13 11.71 -37.63
CA TRP A 624 28.65 13.06 -37.41
C TRP A 624 27.63 14.16 -37.68
N GLU A 625 26.64 13.91 -38.53
CA GLU A 625 25.60 14.86 -38.88
C GLU A 625 24.39 14.74 -37.94
N THR A 626 24.15 13.55 -37.34
CA THR A 626 23.02 13.25 -36.47
C THR A 626 23.22 13.85 -35.06
N VAL A 627 22.26 14.65 -34.61
CA VAL A 627 22.20 15.17 -33.24
C VAL A 627 21.49 14.17 -32.36
N GLY A 628 22.10 13.87 -31.19
CA GLY A 628 21.51 12.95 -30.23
C GLY A 628 21.56 11.49 -30.66
N ILE A 629 20.73 10.65 -30.09
CA ILE A 629 20.69 9.20 -30.31
C ILE A 629 19.25 8.71 -30.55
N TYR A 630 19.07 7.79 -31.51
CA TYR A 630 17.77 7.18 -31.77
C TYR A 630 17.52 5.99 -30.82
N THR A 631 16.35 5.95 -30.17
CA THR A 631 15.95 4.89 -29.25
C THR A 631 14.79 4.03 -29.79
N GLY A 632 14.12 4.44 -30.87
CA GLY A 632 12.89 3.85 -31.38
C GLY A 632 12.93 3.12 -32.70
N ILE A 633 14.11 2.83 -33.29
CA ILE A 633 14.23 2.12 -34.56
C ILE A 633 14.41 0.62 -34.31
N GLU A 634 13.54 -0.24 -34.93
CA GLU A 634 13.68 -1.69 -34.88
C GLU A 634 15.09 -2.13 -35.32
N GLY A 635 15.81 -2.81 -34.44
CA GLY A 635 17.14 -3.38 -34.67
C GLY A 635 18.30 -2.60 -34.06
N GLN A 636 18.35 -1.27 -34.13
CA GLN A 636 19.44 -0.46 -33.53
C GLN A 636 19.05 0.19 -32.20
N GLY A 637 17.84 0.68 -32.06
CA GLY A 637 17.35 1.34 -30.84
C GLY A 637 17.29 0.41 -29.63
N ASN A 638 16.90 -0.86 -29.85
CA ASN A 638 16.85 -1.86 -28.78
C ASN A 638 18.22 -2.19 -28.17
N ASP A 639 19.29 -2.15 -28.96
CA ASP A 639 20.64 -2.39 -28.45
C ASP A 639 21.17 -1.24 -27.62
N VAL A 640 20.87 -0.01 -27.99
CA VAL A 640 21.26 1.19 -27.23
C VAL A 640 20.50 1.24 -25.88
N VAL A 641 19.19 1.01 -25.92
CA VAL A 641 18.37 0.97 -24.69
C VAL A 641 18.81 -0.16 -23.77
N ARG A 642 19.08 -1.36 -24.33
CA ARG A 642 19.53 -2.51 -23.54
C ARG A 642 20.90 -2.27 -22.92
N LYS A 643 21.86 -1.73 -23.66
CA LYS A 643 23.19 -1.37 -23.15
C LYS A 643 23.06 -0.27 -22.08
N GLY A 644 22.24 0.75 -22.31
CA GLY A 644 21.96 1.81 -21.34
C GLY A 644 21.37 1.27 -20.04
N ALA A 645 20.44 0.32 -20.12
CA ALA A 645 19.86 -0.34 -18.96
C ALA A 645 20.88 -1.16 -18.17
N THR A 646 21.73 -1.94 -18.85
CA THR A 646 22.82 -2.69 -18.21
C THR A 646 23.75 -1.75 -17.44
N TYR A 647 24.22 -0.71 -18.08
CA TYR A 647 25.10 0.27 -17.44
C TYR A 647 24.42 1.04 -16.29
N PHE A 648 23.13 1.31 -16.39
CA PHE A 648 22.39 1.95 -15.31
C PHE A 648 22.23 1.01 -14.10
N ASN A 649 22.00 -0.29 -14.35
CA ASN A 649 21.98 -1.28 -13.29
C ASN A 649 23.35 -1.41 -12.60
N ASP A 650 24.44 -1.45 -13.36
CA ASP A 650 25.81 -1.46 -12.82
C ASP A 650 26.08 -0.18 -11.99
N PHE A 651 25.63 0.97 -12.47
CA PHE A 651 25.69 2.22 -11.71
C PHE A 651 24.91 2.13 -10.40
N LEU A 652 23.69 1.57 -10.40
CA LEU A 652 22.86 1.41 -9.23
C LEU A 652 23.49 0.44 -8.20
N ARG A 653 24.15 -0.61 -8.68
CA ARG A 653 24.86 -1.59 -7.83
C ARG A 653 26.19 -1.06 -7.29
N GLY A 654 26.68 0.05 -7.81
CA GLY A 654 28.01 0.56 -7.51
C GLY A 654 29.16 -0.16 -8.21
N ASP A 655 28.86 -1.14 -9.07
CA ASP A 655 29.88 -1.97 -9.75
C ASP A 655 30.63 -1.21 -10.83
N SER A 656 30.00 -0.23 -11.45
CA SER A 656 30.57 0.62 -12.50
C SER A 656 31.72 1.54 -12.00
N ILE A 657 31.91 1.65 -10.71
CA ILE A 657 32.95 2.48 -10.12
C ILE A 657 34.35 1.90 -10.36
N PHE A 658 34.45 0.62 -10.56
CA PHE A 658 35.73 -0.12 -10.56
C PHE A 658 36.15 -0.65 -11.92
N LEU A 659 35.32 -0.58 -12.92
CA LEU A 659 35.65 -1.02 -14.27
C LEU A 659 36.46 0.10 -14.95
N GLY A 660 37.79 0.06 -14.66
CA GLY A 660 38.73 1.03 -15.14
C GLY A 660 38.75 1.18 -16.67
N GLU A 661 39.08 2.39 -17.10
CA GLU A 661 39.50 2.80 -18.43
C GLU A 661 38.49 2.88 -19.57
N HIS A 662 37.31 2.34 -19.47
CA HIS A 662 36.29 2.54 -20.50
C HIS A 662 35.35 3.68 -20.13
N THR A 663 35.50 4.74 -20.85
CA THR A 663 34.73 5.97 -20.90
C THR A 663 33.25 5.65 -20.85
N TYR A 664 32.65 6.07 -19.76
CA TYR A 664 31.23 6.03 -19.57
C TYR A 664 30.56 7.12 -20.38
N ASN A 665 30.41 6.89 -21.65
CA ASN A 665 29.50 7.65 -22.50
C ASN A 665 28.16 6.99 -22.39
N ILE A 666 27.38 7.34 -21.35
CA ILE A 666 26.09 6.73 -21.21
C ILE A 666 25.06 7.79 -20.93
N VAL A 667 24.09 7.70 -21.75
CA VAL A 667 22.81 8.41 -21.75
C VAL A 667 21.98 8.10 -20.51
#